data_ccd80e3a3cd8c172d9a5606746b6b01f
#
_entry.id   ccd80e3a3cd8c172d9a5606746b6b01f
#
_cell.length_a   1.000
_cell.length_b   1.000
_cell.length_c   1.000
_cell.angle_alpha   90.00
_cell.angle_beta   90.00
_cell.angle_gamma   90.00
#
_symmetry.space_group_name_H-M   'P 1'
#
loop_
_entity.id
_entity.type
_entity.pdbx_description
1 polymer ?
#
loop_
_entity_poly.entity_id
_entity_poly.type
_entity_poly.pdbx_seq_one_letter_code
_entity_poly.pdbx_strand_id
1 'polypeptide(L)'
;MRKLSLLLISLCIMTMIHAQNPFFEKYNTPHNTVPFDKIENKHYEPAILEGIKQHSAEIDAITSNTASPTFENTILAYENSGKLLDRVLSVFFNLRSAETNDELQAIAVKMVPILSEHSNNVSLNQDLFKKVKEVYAKKSSLNLNHEQEVLLDKVYDGFVRSGANLEGKDQEKYRELSQKLSQLGLAFGENNLKETNNYKLVVTDKAKLSGLPESALEAAKETAKEKGEEGWVFTLDAPSYIPLMRYADNRDLRKELYMAYNTKCTHDNEFNNTQIVKDIVNTEMEIAQLLGYKSYADYTLEKRMAENSTNVYKLLNDLLKAYKPTANKEVDEVTTLAKETENNDFTVMPWDWSYYSNKLKDKKFNFNEEMLRPYFELENVKKGVFGLATTLYGITFKENKDIPVYHKDVKAYDVFDKDGSFLSVLYTDFHPRAGKRAGAWMTSFKEQWIDQNGENSRPHITIVMNFTKPTANKPALLTFDEVNTFLHEFGHALHGMFANSTYESLSGTNVYRDFVELPSQIMENFLIEKEYLNTFAKHYETGEDLPEDLIQKIIDAANFNAGYACLRQVSFGLLDMAWYTRETPFEGDVIEFEQKAWADAQVLPVIEDACMSVQFGHIFAGGYAAGYYGYKWAEVLDADAFSLFQEKGIFNPEVALSFRDNILSKGSTEHPMKLYKKFRGQEPSIKALLKRNGIL
;
A
#
# COMPACT_ATOMS: atom_id res chain seq x y z
N MET A 1 12.16 -52.26 21.74
CA MET A 1 11.23 -51.49 22.62
C MET A 1 11.59 -50.00 22.75
N ARG A 2 12.82 -49.58 23.05
CA ARG A 2 13.16 -48.12 23.14
C ARG A 2 12.90 -47.29 21.86
N LYS A 3 13.14 -47.86 20.67
CA LYS A 3 12.88 -47.14 19.40
C LYS A 3 11.37 -46.99 19.10
N LEU A 4 10.55 -47.96 19.50
CA LEU A 4 9.09 -47.89 19.33
C LEU A 4 8.46 -46.89 20.31
N SER A 5 8.99 -46.82 21.56
CA SER A 5 8.54 -45.83 22.55
C SER A 5 8.90 -44.40 22.16
N LEU A 6 10.07 -44.18 21.55
CA LEU A 6 10.45 -42.86 21.03
C LEU A 6 9.58 -42.41 19.81
N LEU A 7 9.21 -43.37 18.95
CA LEU A 7 8.30 -43.10 17.82
C LEU A 7 6.88 -42.78 18.29
N LEU A 8 6.37 -43.50 19.31
CA LEU A 8 5.07 -43.24 19.92
C LEU A 8 5.03 -41.93 20.71
N ILE A 9 6.10 -41.57 21.40
CA ILE A 9 6.23 -40.30 22.13
C ILE A 9 6.31 -39.14 21.11
N SER A 10 7.07 -39.28 20.01
CA SER A 10 7.12 -38.30 18.92
C SER A 10 5.78 -38.14 18.23
N LEU A 11 5.04 -39.22 17.99
CA LEU A 11 3.69 -39.20 17.41
C LEU A 11 2.67 -38.56 18.35
N CYS A 12 2.73 -38.84 19.67
CA CYS A 12 1.89 -38.21 20.68
C CYS A 12 2.20 -36.72 20.86
N ILE A 13 3.47 -36.31 20.76
CA ILE A 13 3.86 -34.88 20.80
C ILE A 13 3.39 -34.15 19.53
N MET A 14 3.53 -34.76 18.35
CA MET A 14 2.99 -34.20 17.13
C MET A 14 1.46 -34.06 17.15
N THR A 15 0.74 -35.07 17.69
CA THR A 15 -0.72 -34.96 17.81
C THR A 15 -1.15 -33.96 18.87
N MET A 16 -0.41 -33.78 19.97
CA MET A 16 -0.69 -32.71 20.94
C MET A 16 -0.40 -31.31 20.43
N ILE A 17 0.62 -31.12 19.60
CA ILE A 17 0.92 -29.82 18.95
C ILE A 17 -0.15 -29.49 17.92
N HIS A 18 -0.66 -30.47 17.16
CA HIS A 18 -1.78 -30.28 16.21
C HIS A 18 -3.08 -29.91 16.92
N ALA A 19 -3.35 -30.50 18.10
CA ALA A 19 -4.57 -30.27 18.88
C ALA A 19 -4.64 -28.88 19.56
N GLN A 20 -3.58 -28.08 19.51
CA GLN A 20 -3.50 -26.78 20.18
C GLN A 20 -3.21 -25.59 19.23
N ASN A 21 -3.09 -25.81 17.91
CA ASN A 21 -2.80 -24.70 16.99
C ASN A 21 -4.11 -24.02 16.53
N PRO A 22 -4.32 -22.74 16.87
CA PRO A 22 -5.57 -22.03 16.56
C PRO A 22 -5.92 -21.99 15.06
N PHE A 23 -4.94 -22.08 14.17
CA PHE A 23 -5.16 -22.11 12.73
C PHE A 23 -5.88 -23.35 12.22
N PHE A 24 -5.85 -24.46 12.96
CA PHE A 24 -6.51 -25.71 12.56
C PHE A 24 -7.98 -25.80 12.99
N GLU A 25 -8.40 -24.86 13.85
CA GLU A 25 -9.76 -24.84 14.35
C GLU A 25 -10.62 -23.81 13.61
N LYS A 26 -11.93 -24.00 13.65
CA LYS A 26 -12.86 -22.92 13.27
C LYS A 26 -12.77 -21.83 14.32
N TYR A 27 -12.58 -20.60 13.89
CA TYR A 27 -12.54 -19.45 14.79
C TYR A 27 -13.89 -19.25 15.47
N ASN A 28 -13.91 -19.22 16.80
CA ASN A 28 -15.09 -19.00 17.63
C ASN A 28 -15.15 -17.57 18.18
N THR A 29 -14.64 -16.64 17.43
CA THR A 29 -14.66 -15.20 17.68
C THR A 29 -15.84 -14.55 16.97
N PRO A 30 -16.25 -13.32 17.31
CA PRO A 30 -17.29 -12.61 16.56
C PRO A 30 -16.94 -12.59 15.06
N HIS A 31 -17.91 -12.89 14.22
CA HIS A 31 -17.76 -12.99 12.74
C HIS A 31 -16.67 -13.96 12.25
N ASN A 32 -16.20 -14.90 13.10
CA ASN A 32 -15.08 -15.78 12.83
C ASN A 32 -13.78 -15.01 12.50
N THR A 33 -13.54 -13.89 13.19
CA THR A 33 -12.29 -13.11 13.07
C THR A 33 -11.10 -13.87 13.64
N VAL A 34 -9.89 -13.45 13.25
CA VAL A 34 -8.64 -14.07 13.69
C VAL A 34 -8.52 -14.00 15.22
N PRO A 35 -8.28 -15.13 15.92
CA PRO A 35 -8.10 -15.16 17.38
C PRO A 35 -6.68 -14.73 17.76
N PHE A 36 -6.34 -13.45 17.56
CA PHE A 36 -5.01 -12.91 17.80
C PHE A 36 -4.49 -13.14 19.21
N ASP A 37 -5.39 -13.20 20.19
CA ASP A 37 -5.10 -13.48 21.60
C ASP A 37 -4.59 -14.90 21.86
N LYS A 38 -4.76 -15.83 20.90
CA LYS A 38 -4.35 -17.23 20.98
C LYS A 38 -3.22 -17.59 20.03
N ILE A 39 -2.93 -16.74 19.04
CA ILE A 39 -1.88 -16.99 18.05
C ILE A 39 -0.54 -16.50 18.60
N GLU A 40 0.44 -17.38 18.59
CA GLU A 40 1.83 -17.11 18.95
C GLU A 40 2.74 -17.44 17.74
N ASN A 41 3.97 -16.91 17.70
CA ASN A 41 4.91 -17.14 16.58
C ASN A 41 5.13 -18.62 16.29
N LYS A 42 5.20 -19.46 17.32
CA LYS A 42 5.37 -20.93 17.19
C LYS A 42 4.26 -21.64 16.40
N HIS A 43 3.11 -21.00 16.21
CA HIS A 43 1.97 -21.58 15.49
C HIS A 43 2.08 -21.45 13.95
N TYR A 44 2.85 -20.48 13.45
CA TYR A 44 2.91 -20.19 12.01
C TYR A 44 3.58 -21.30 11.21
N GLU A 45 4.80 -21.70 11.56
CA GLU A 45 5.54 -22.72 10.81
C GLU A 45 4.75 -24.03 10.66
N PRO A 46 4.23 -24.66 11.73
CA PRO A 46 3.44 -25.87 11.61
C PRO A 46 2.16 -25.68 10.78
N ALA A 47 1.52 -24.51 10.89
CA ALA A 47 0.29 -24.21 10.15
C ALA A 47 0.55 -24.00 8.66
N ILE A 48 1.64 -23.32 8.29
CA ILE A 48 2.05 -23.15 6.90
C ILE A 48 2.36 -24.52 6.28
N LEU A 49 3.15 -25.35 6.96
CA LEU A 49 3.51 -26.69 6.45
C LEU A 49 2.29 -27.60 6.26
N GLU A 50 1.36 -27.60 7.21
CA GLU A 50 0.11 -28.36 7.07
C GLU A 50 -0.78 -27.76 5.98
N GLY A 51 -0.85 -26.42 5.85
CA GLY A 51 -1.56 -25.75 4.76
C GLY A 51 -1.02 -26.14 3.38
N ILE A 52 0.31 -26.17 3.22
CA ILE A 52 0.97 -26.63 1.99
C ILE A 52 0.59 -28.09 1.68
N LYS A 53 0.63 -28.96 2.71
CA LYS A 53 0.31 -30.37 2.54
C LYS A 53 -1.15 -30.56 2.13
N GLN A 54 -2.10 -29.87 2.75
CA GLN A 54 -3.52 -29.94 2.39
C GLN A 54 -3.77 -29.41 0.99
N HIS A 55 -3.22 -28.24 0.64
CA HIS A 55 -3.33 -27.67 -0.70
C HIS A 55 -2.75 -28.64 -1.77
N SER A 56 -1.59 -29.25 -1.52
CA SER A 56 -1.03 -30.25 -2.44
C SER A 56 -1.98 -31.43 -2.66
N ALA A 57 -2.60 -31.94 -1.57
CA ALA A 57 -3.58 -33.04 -1.70
C ALA A 57 -4.85 -32.63 -2.46
N GLU A 58 -5.30 -31.38 -2.32
CA GLU A 58 -6.43 -30.83 -3.09
C GLU A 58 -6.09 -30.72 -4.59
N ILE A 59 -4.89 -30.24 -4.93
CA ILE A 59 -4.38 -30.22 -6.32
C ILE A 59 -4.26 -31.66 -6.87
N ASP A 60 -3.75 -32.61 -6.09
CA ASP A 60 -3.67 -34.02 -6.48
C ASP A 60 -5.07 -34.61 -6.75
N ALA A 61 -6.07 -34.24 -5.97
CA ALA A 61 -7.46 -34.66 -6.19
C ALA A 61 -8.03 -34.12 -7.51
N ILE A 62 -7.70 -32.86 -7.88
CA ILE A 62 -8.09 -32.30 -9.17
C ILE A 62 -7.39 -33.02 -10.33
N THR A 63 -6.07 -33.23 -10.23
CA THR A 63 -5.28 -33.80 -11.31
C THR A 63 -5.58 -35.27 -11.54
N SER A 64 -5.80 -36.05 -10.47
CA SER A 64 -6.13 -37.49 -10.53
C SER A 64 -7.58 -37.78 -10.86
N ASN A 65 -8.48 -36.79 -10.91
CA ASN A 65 -9.87 -36.99 -11.29
C ASN A 65 -9.96 -37.46 -12.75
N THR A 66 -10.48 -38.63 -12.98
CA THR A 66 -10.60 -39.26 -14.30
C THR A 66 -11.82 -38.79 -15.14
N ALA A 67 -12.72 -38.01 -14.52
CA ALA A 67 -13.84 -37.41 -15.24
C ALA A 67 -13.32 -36.31 -16.20
N SER A 68 -14.03 -36.09 -17.30
CA SER A 68 -13.72 -35.00 -18.22
C SER A 68 -13.67 -33.66 -17.48
N PRO A 69 -12.66 -32.79 -17.74
CA PRO A 69 -12.55 -31.50 -17.13
C PRO A 69 -13.77 -30.61 -17.44
N THR A 70 -14.34 -30.03 -16.39
CA THR A 70 -15.43 -29.05 -16.43
C THR A 70 -15.06 -27.80 -15.64
N PHE A 71 -15.86 -26.76 -15.76
CA PHE A 71 -15.68 -25.54 -14.92
C PHE A 71 -15.70 -25.91 -13.43
N GLU A 72 -16.64 -26.74 -13.00
CA GLU A 72 -16.84 -27.09 -11.58
C GLU A 72 -15.71 -27.96 -11.03
N ASN A 73 -15.33 -29.04 -11.73
CA ASN A 73 -14.36 -30.01 -11.22
C ASN A 73 -12.89 -29.62 -11.45
N THR A 74 -12.66 -28.50 -12.15
CA THR A 74 -11.30 -28.01 -12.47
C THR A 74 -11.12 -26.55 -12.02
N ILE A 75 -11.87 -25.61 -12.60
CA ILE A 75 -11.67 -24.17 -12.33
C ILE A 75 -12.19 -23.80 -10.95
N LEU A 76 -13.42 -24.15 -10.62
CA LEU A 76 -14.01 -23.88 -9.32
C LEU A 76 -13.34 -24.69 -8.20
N ALA A 77 -12.94 -25.94 -8.48
CA ALA A 77 -12.18 -26.74 -7.54
C ALA A 77 -10.82 -26.11 -7.22
N TYR A 78 -10.13 -25.56 -8.23
CA TYR A 78 -8.88 -24.82 -8.05
C TYR A 78 -9.09 -23.52 -7.26
N GLU A 79 -10.11 -22.71 -7.59
CA GLU A 79 -10.45 -21.46 -6.86
C GLU A 79 -10.71 -21.71 -5.36
N ASN A 80 -11.28 -22.88 -5.04
CA ASN A 80 -11.60 -23.25 -3.67
C ASN A 80 -10.50 -24.05 -2.94
N SER A 81 -9.37 -24.34 -3.60
CA SER A 81 -8.24 -25.04 -2.98
C SER A 81 -7.37 -24.10 -2.15
N GLY A 82 -6.58 -24.63 -1.21
CA GLY A 82 -5.60 -23.89 -0.42
C GLY A 82 -6.16 -23.03 0.71
N LYS A 83 -7.43 -23.11 1.06
CA LYS A 83 -8.09 -22.21 2.03
C LYS A 83 -7.43 -22.18 3.42
N LEU A 84 -6.84 -23.29 3.89
CA LEU A 84 -6.09 -23.28 5.15
C LEU A 84 -4.80 -22.47 5.00
N LEU A 85 -4.08 -22.68 3.89
CA LEU A 85 -2.84 -21.97 3.61
C LEU A 85 -3.10 -20.46 3.49
N ASP A 86 -4.11 -20.05 2.72
CA ASP A 86 -4.50 -18.64 2.54
C ASP A 86 -4.84 -17.97 3.87
N ARG A 87 -5.62 -18.68 4.72
CA ARG A 87 -5.97 -18.20 6.07
C ARG A 87 -4.75 -17.97 6.97
N VAL A 88 -3.75 -18.83 6.88
CA VAL A 88 -2.51 -18.68 7.67
C VAL A 88 -1.64 -17.56 7.09
N LEU A 89 -1.49 -17.53 5.76
CA LEU A 89 -0.63 -16.56 5.08
C LEU A 89 -1.17 -15.14 5.16
N SER A 90 -2.50 -14.95 5.11
CA SER A 90 -3.10 -13.61 5.30
C SER A 90 -2.75 -13.02 6.66
N VAL A 91 -2.75 -13.83 7.73
CA VAL A 91 -2.34 -13.37 9.06
C VAL A 91 -0.82 -13.17 9.14
N PHE A 92 -0.04 -14.14 8.66
CA PHE A 92 1.42 -14.12 8.73
C PHE A 92 2.04 -12.90 8.04
N PHE A 93 1.70 -12.66 6.77
CA PHE A 93 2.27 -11.55 6.01
C PHE A 93 1.75 -10.18 6.47
N ASN A 94 0.50 -10.09 6.91
CA ASN A 94 -0.02 -8.87 7.50
C ASN A 94 0.73 -8.51 8.77
N LEU A 95 0.92 -9.44 9.71
CA LEU A 95 1.65 -9.17 10.95
C LEU A 95 3.14 -8.98 10.72
N ARG A 96 3.74 -9.63 9.72
CA ARG A 96 5.11 -9.35 9.32
C ARG A 96 5.31 -7.88 8.92
N SER A 97 4.29 -7.21 8.38
CA SER A 97 4.36 -5.80 8.02
C SER A 97 3.91 -4.86 9.14
N ALA A 98 2.95 -5.27 9.96
CA ALA A 98 2.30 -4.41 10.96
C ALA A 98 2.80 -4.64 12.40
N GLU A 99 3.29 -5.83 12.75
CA GLU A 99 3.68 -6.21 14.12
C GLU A 99 4.79 -7.26 14.11
N THR A 100 5.87 -7.01 13.35
CA THR A 100 6.98 -7.97 13.25
C THR A 100 7.88 -7.97 14.48
N ASN A 101 8.60 -9.09 14.65
CA ASN A 101 9.67 -9.26 15.61
C ASN A 101 10.72 -10.23 15.04
N ASP A 102 11.88 -10.36 15.71
CA ASP A 102 12.99 -11.17 15.21
C ASP A 102 12.61 -12.65 14.96
N GLU A 103 11.75 -13.23 15.81
CA GLU A 103 11.28 -14.60 15.66
C GLU A 103 10.40 -14.75 14.42
N LEU A 104 9.46 -13.81 14.19
CA LEU A 104 8.59 -13.82 13.02
C LEU A 104 9.39 -13.61 11.73
N GLN A 105 10.41 -12.76 11.77
CA GLN A 105 11.35 -12.57 10.65
C GLN A 105 12.15 -13.86 10.36
N ALA A 106 12.64 -14.52 11.38
CA ALA A 106 13.35 -15.80 11.22
C ALA A 106 12.45 -16.89 10.60
N ILE A 107 11.17 -16.93 10.99
CA ILE A 107 10.17 -17.81 10.37
C ILE A 107 9.97 -17.45 8.90
N ALA A 108 9.90 -16.15 8.56
CA ALA A 108 9.75 -15.69 7.18
C ALA A 108 10.94 -16.12 6.30
N VAL A 109 12.17 -15.92 6.77
CA VAL A 109 13.39 -16.36 6.07
C VAL A 109 13.36 -17.86 5.77
N LYS A 110 12.85 -18.68 6.72
CA LYS A 110 12.73 -20.13 6.57
C LYS A 110 11.61 -20.53 5.62
N MET A 111 10.44 -19.87 5.73
CA MET A 111 9.22 -20.32 5.05
C MET A 111 9.06 -19.76 3.65
N VAL A 112 9.56 -18.56 3.35
CA VAL A 112 9.41 -17.93 2.02
C VAL A 112 9.96 -18.80 0.88
N PRO A 113 11.15 -19.43 0.97
CA PRO A 113 11.62 -20.37 -0.05
C PRO A 113 10.70 -21.57 -0.25
N ILE A 114 10.18 -22.14 0.85
CA ILE A 114 9.26 -23.31 0.83
C ILE A 114 7.92 -22.93 0.18
N LEU A 115 7.40 -21.74 0.50
CA LEU A 115 6.19 -21.21 -0.11
C LEU A 115 6.36 -20.93 -1.61
N SER A 116 7.51 -20.37 -1.99
CA SER A 116 7.84 -20.14 -3.40
C SER A 116 7.93 -21.46 -4.18
N GLU A 117 8.57 -22.48 -3.60
CA GLU A 117 8.63 -23.82 -4.19
C GLU A 117 7.23 -24.43 -4.33
N HIS A 118 6.40 -24.34 -3.29
CA HIS A 118 5.02 -24.83 -3.33
C HIS A 118 4.20 -24.11 -4.41
N SER A 119 4.29 -22.78 -4.49
CA SER A 119 3.64 -21.98 -5.54
C SER A 119 4.06 -22.44 -6.94
N ASN A 120 5.35 -22.67 -7.16
CA ASN A 120 5.87 -23.23 -8.41
C ASN A 120 5.35 -24.65 -8.68
N ASN A 121 5.23 -25.49 -7.65
CA ASN A 121 4.69 -26.86 -7.81
C ASN A 121 3.24 -26.85 -8.24
N VAL A 122 2.46 -25.84 -7.88
CA VAL A 122 1.07 -25.67 -8.32
C VAL A 122 1.01 -25.03 -9.71
N SER A 123 1.66 -23.88 -9.90
CA SER A 123 1.55 -23.09 -11.13
C SER A 123 2.21 -23.75 -12.37
N LEU A 124 3.23 -24.58 -12.15
CA LEU A 124 3.94 -25.32 -13.20
C LEU A 124 3.46 -26.78 -13.32
N ASN A 125 2.38 -27.16 -12.63
CA ASN A 125 1.83 -28.51 -12.68
C ASN A 125 1.20 -28.77 -14.06
N GLN A 126 1.85 -29.62 -14.87
CA GLN A 126 1.45 -29.89 -16.25
C GLN A 126 0.11 -30.62 -16.36
N ASP A 127 -0.21 -31.51 -15.40
CA ASP A 127 -1.48 -32.24 -15.40
C ASP A 127 -2.64 -31.32 -15.05
N LEU A 128 -2.45 -30.42 -14.10
CA LEU A 128 -3.42 -29.38 -13.74
C LEU A 128 -3.64 -28.43 -14.92
N PHE A 129 -2.55 -27.90 -15.48
CA PHE A 129 -2.63 -26.95 -16.59
C PHE A 129 -3.28 -27.58 -17.84
N LYS A 130 -3.02 -28.84 -18.12
CA LYS A 130 -3.71 -29.57 -19.21
C LYS A 130 -5.23 -29.56 -19.03
N LYS A 131 -5.71 -29.80 -17.81
CA LYS A 131 -7.15 -29.74 -17.51
C LYS A 131 -7.71 -28.33 -17.64
N VAL A 132 -7.00 -27.32 -17.15
CA VAL A 132 -7.38 -25.90 -17.30
C VAL A 132 -7.46 -25.52 -18.78
N LYS A 133 -6.46 -25.91 -19.60
CA LYS A 133 -6.48 -25.68 -21.06
C LYS A 133 -7.69 -26.36 -21.76
N GLU A 134 -8.04 -27.56 -21.32
CA GLU A 134 -9.18 -28.28 -21.91
C GLU A 134 -10.50 -27.57 -21.60
N VAL A 135 -10.71 -27.07 -20.40
CA VAL A 135 -11.89 -26.26 -20.04
C VAL A 135 -11.88 -24.94 -20.81
N TYR A 136 -10.73 -24.25 -20.86
CA TYR A 136 -10.59 -22.97 -21.55
C TYR A 136 -10.87 -23.08 -23.06
N ALA A 137 -10.39 -24.14 -23.71
CA ALA A 137 -10.62 -24.39 -25.12
C ALA A 137 -12.12 -24.60 -25.46
N LYS A 138 -12.92 -25.01 -24.49
CA LYS A 138 -14.38 -25.21 -24.64
C LYS A 138 -15.21 -24.00 -24.21
N LYS A 139 -14.59 -22.89 -23.79
CA LYS A 139 -15.24 -21.70 -23.20
C LYS A 139 -16.48 -21.26 -23.97
N SER A 140 -16.40 -21.13 -25.28
CA SER A 140 -17.52 -20.70 -26.14
C SER A 140 -18.71 -21.66 -26.19
N SER A 141 -18.51 -22.92 -25.80
CA SER A 141 -19.54 -23.96 -25.77
C SER A 141 -20.08 -24.25 -24.36
N LEU A 142 -19.43 -23.70 -23.33
CA LEU A 142 -19.89 -23.76 -21.95
C LEU A 142 -20.95 -22.67 -21.75
N ASN A 143 -22.01 -23.00 -21.04
CA ASN A 143 -23.05 -22.02 -20.70
C ASN A 143 -22.66 -21.27 -19.38
N LEU A 144 -21.51 -20.55 -19.40
CA LEU A 144 -20.99 -19.83 -18.27
C LEU A 144 -21.68 -18.47 -18.14
N ASN A 145 -21.90 -18.02 -16.89
CA ASN A 145 -22.24 -16.64 -16.64
C ASN A 145 -20.97 -15.75 -16.73
N HIS A 146 -21.17 -14.44 -16.72
CA HIS A 146 -20.07 -13.49 -16.94
C HIS A 146 -18.92 -13.63 -15.92
N GLU A 147 -19.21 -13.77 -14.63
CA GLU A 147 -18.16 -13.94 -13.60
C GLU A 147 -17.41 -15.28 -13.75
N GLN A 148 -18.10 -16.33 -14.17
CA GLN A 148 -17.47 -17.61 -14.49
C GLN A 148 -16.52 -17.51 -15.69
N GLU A 149 -16.90 -16.75 -16.73
CA GLU A 149 -16.02 -16.48 -17.87
C GLU A 149 -14.77 -15.69 -17.43
N VAL A 150 -14.94 -14.67 -16.59
CA VAL A 150 -13.83 -13.87 -16.06
C VAL A 150 -12.91 -14.72 -15.17
N LEU A 151 -13.48 -15.57 -14.31
CA LEU A 151 -12.67 -16.49 -13.49
C LEU A 151 -11.87 -17.47 -14.35
N LEU A 152 -12.50 -18.05 -15.36
CA LEU A 152 -11.84 -18.97 -16.29
C LEU A 152 -10.67 -18.30 -17.01
N ASP A 153 -10.88 -17.08 -17.53
CA ASP A 153 -9.81 -16.27 -18.14
C ASP A 153 -8.68 -16.00 -17.17
N LYS A 154 -9.01 -15.55 -15.93
CA LYS A 154 -8.04 -15.25 -14.89
C LYS A 154 -7.20 -16.47 -14.51
N VAL A 155 -7.82 -17.62 -14.33
CA VAL A 155 -7.12 -18.86 -13.98
C VAL A 155 -6.21 -19.30 -15.13
N TYR A 156 -6.71 -19.32 -16.36
CA TYR A 156 -5.90 -19.68 -17.53
C TYR A 156 -4.70 -18.74 -17.73
N ASP A 157 -4.95 -17.44 -17.72
CA ASP A 157 -3.90 -16.41 -17.82
C ASP A 157 -2.90 -16.52 -16.68
N GLY A 158 -3.37 -16.78 -15.46
CA GLY A 158 -2.53 -16.99 -14.29
C GLY A 158 -1.50 -18.12 -14.52
N PHE A 159 -1.93 -19.28 -15.01
CA PHE A 159 -1.03 -20.38 -15.35
C PHE A 159 -0.04 -20.01 -16.45
N VAL A 160 -0.52 -19.44 -17.56
CA VAL A 160 0.33 -19.03 -18.70
C VAL A 160 1.41 -18.04 -18.24
N ARG A 161 1.02 -17.03 -17.49
CA ARG A 161 1.91 -15.97 -17.01
C ARG A 161 2.84 -16.43 -15.88
N SER A 162 2.53 -17.54 -15.22
CA SER A 162 3.39 -18.19 -14.23
C SER A 162 4.25 -19.31 -14.83
N GLY A 163 4.40 -19.34 -16.16
CA GLY A 163 5.34 -20.22 -16.83
C GLY A 163 4.83 -21.65 -17.08
N ALA A 164 3.52 -21.93 -17.00
CA ALA A 164 2.98 -23.26 -17.23
C ALA A 164 3.22 -23.82 -18.66
N ASN A 165 3.52 -22.97 -19.63
CA ASN A 165 3.92 -23.37 -20.98
C ASN A 165 5.43 -23.69 -21.11
N LEU A 166 6.22 -23.44 -20.07
CA LEU A 166 7.66 -23.74 -20.07
C LEU A 166 7.89 -25.24 -19.87
N GLU A 167 8.92 -25.78 -20.52
CA GLU A 167 9.29 -27.18 -20.42
C GLU A 167 10.80 -27.36 -20.13
N GLY A 168 11.16 -28.47 -19.52
CA GLY A 168 12.55 -28.87 -19.31
C GLY A 168 13.37 -27.81 -18.57
N LYS A 169 14.51 -27.41 -19.17
CA LYS A 169 15.45 -26.46 -18.55
C LYS A 169 14.86 -25.07 -18.31
N ASP A 170 13.93 -24.61 -19.15
CA ASP A 170 13.31 -23.30 -18.99
C ASP A 170 12.38 -23.29 -17.79
N GLN A 171 11.67 -24.39 -17.53
CA GLN A 171 10.85 -24.52 -16.33
C GLN A 171 11.72 -24.59 -15.06
N GLU A 172 12.85 -25.32 -15.09
CA GLU A 172 13.79 -25.35 -13.98
C GLU A 172 14.36 -23.94 -13.70
N LYS A 173 14.76 -23.22 -14.75
CA LYS A 173 15.27 -21.86 -14.62
C LYS A 173 14.23 -20.90 -14.05
N TYR A 174 12.98 -21.00 -14.46
CA TYR A 174 11.89 -20.19 -13.89
C TYR A 174 11.73 -20.44 -12.39
N ARG A 175 11.79 -21.70 -11.93
CA ARG A 175 11.75 -22.06 -10.50
C ARG A 175 12.87 -21.40 -9.71
N GLU A 176 14.10 -21.46 -10.21
CA GLU A 176 15.27 -20.84 -9.59
C GLU A 176 15.09 -19.32 -9.47
N LEU A 177 14.67 -18.67 -10.57
CA LEU A 177 14.50 -17.21 -10.61
C LEU A 177 13.38 -16.72 -9.70
N SER A 178 12.22 -17.40 -9.68
CA SER A 178 11.09 -17.02 -8.82
C SER A 178 11.40 -17.20 -7.34
N GLN A 179 12.14 -18.26 -6.97
CA GLN A 179 12.61 -18.48 -5.61
C GLN A 179 13.63 -17.41 -5.19
N LYS A 180 14.58 -17.09 -6.07
CA LYS A 180 15.56 -16.01 -5.86
C LYS A 180 14.86 -14.67 -5.64
N LEU A 181 13.90 -14.33 -6.50
CA LEU A 181 13.15 -13.07 -6.41
C LEU A 181 12.39 -12.94 -5.08
N SER A 182 11.75 -14.01 -4.62
CA SER A 182 11.03 -14.02 -3.34
C SER A 182 11.95 -13.75 -2.15
N GLN A 183 13.17 -14.31 -2.16
CA GLN A 183 14.18 -14.08 -1.12
C GLN A 183 14.73 -12.66 -1.16
N LEU A 184 15.00 -12.13 -2.36
CA LEU A 184 15.51 -10.77 -2.55
C LEU A 184 14.50 -9.71 -2.07
N GLY A 185 13.22 -9.87 -2.40
CA GLY A 185 12.16 -8.96 -1.93
C GLY A 185 12.01 -8.97 -0.40
N LEU A 186 12.14 -10.15 0.22
CA LEU A 186 12.17 -10.28 1.68
C LEU A 186 13.34 -9.52 2.29
N ALA A 187 14.57 -9.78 1.80
CA ALA A 187 15.79 -9.14 2.31
C ALA A 187 15.76 -7.62 2.12
N PHE A 188 15.28 -7.13 0.97
CA PHE A 188 15.12 -5.71 0.68
C PHE A 188 14.25 -5.01 1.75
N GLY A 189 13.09 -5.58 2.04
CA GLY A 189 12.16 -4.99 3.01
C GLY A 189 12.70 -5.02 4.46
N GLU A 190 13.36 -6.11 4.86
CA GLU A 190 13.96 -6.26 6.18
C GLU A 190 15.12 -5.27 6.40
N ASN A 191 16.01 -5.11 5.41
CA ASN A 191 17.12 -4.16 5.48
C ASN A 191 16.60 -2.73 5.66
N ASN A 192 15.56 -2.34 4.90
CA ASN A 192 14.94 -1.03 5.04
C ASN A 192 14.38 -0.78 6.45
N LEU A 193 13.68 -1.77 7.01
CA LEU A 193 13.12 -1.65 8.36
C LEU A 193 14.23 -1.54 9.41
N LYS A 194 15.25 -2.39 9.34
CA LYS A 194 16.37 -2.41 10.29
C LYS A 194 17.20 -1.13 10.25
N GLU A 195 17.55 -0.66 9.04
CA GLU A 195 18.29 0.60 8.87
C GLU A 195 17.50 1.80 9.41
N THR A 196 16.19 1.84 9.16
CA THR A 196 15.30 2.88 9.68
C THR A 196 15.29 2.89 11.23
N ASN A 197 15.17 1.71 11.85
CA ASN A 197 15.10 1.59 13.31
C ASN A 197 16.42 1.82 14.01
N ASN A 198 17.56 1.59 13.34
CA ASN A 198 18.89 1.78 13.90
C ASN A 198 19.31 3.25 13.98
N TYR A 199 18.68 4.13 13.21
CA TYR A 199 19.02 5.54 13.22
C TYR A 199 18.36 6.29 14.38
N LYS A 200 19.11 7.16 15.01
CA LYS A 200 18.63 8.17 15.97
C LYS A 200 19.52 9.41 15.91
N LEU A 201 18.90 10.58 15.90
CA LEU A 201 19.55 11.88 16.06
C LEU A 201 19.27 12.37 17.47
N VAL A 202 20.31 12.42 18.33
CA VAL A 202 20.21 12.88 19.72
C VAL A 202 20.63 14.33 19.79
N VAL A 203 19.74 15.20 20.27
CA VAL A 203 20.02 16.64 20.47
C VAL A 203 19.86 16.97 21.94
N THR A 204 20.93 17.42 22.60
CA THR A 204 20.93 17.83 24.03
C THR A 204 20.84 19.33 24.20
N ASP A 205 21.19 20.11 23.20
CA ASP A 205 21.14 21.57 23.23
C ASP A 205 19.79 22.07 22.66
N LYS A 206 18.92 22.57 23.52
CA LYS A 206 17.60 23.11 23.13
C LYS A 206 17.69 24.26 22.12
N ALA A 207 18.79 25.06 22.15
CA ALA A 207 18.94 26.17 21.23
C ALA A 207 19.02 25.74 19.76
N LYS A 208 19.50 24.52 19.49
CA LYS A 208 19.53 23.95 18.14
C LYS A 208 18.15 23.56 17.60
N LEU A 209 17.14 23.50 18.45
CA LEU A 209 15.78 23.10 18.15
C LEU A 209 14.82 24.28 17.92
N SER A 210 15.39 25.50 17.75
CA SER A 210 14.62 26.68 17.39
C SER A 210 13.76 26.44 16.17
N GLY A 211 12.56 27.00 16.15
CA GLY A 211 11.56 26.87 15.06
C GLY A 211 10.65 25.65 15.17
N LEU A 212 11.04 24.59 15.90
CA LEU A 212 10.20 23.41 16.07
C LEU A 212 8.95 23.70 16.90
N PRO A 213 7.77 23.20 16.47
CA PRO A 213 6.54 23.27 17.27
C PRO A 213 6.71 22.51 18.59
N GLU A 214 5.99 22.94 19.63
CA GLU A 214 6.03 22.30 20.94
C GLU A 214 5.59 20.84 20.88
N SER A 215 4.62 20.50 20.00
CA SER A 215 4.17 19.13 19.75
C SER A 215 5.31 18.21 19.29
N ALA A 216 6.18 18.70 18.41
CA ALA A 216 7.34 17.95 17.91
C ALA A 216 8.42 17.80 19.00
N LEU A 217 8.63 18.85 19.83
CA LEU A 217 9.55 18.78 20.95
C LEU A 217 9.08 17.79 22.04
N GLU A 218 7.79 17.80 22.38
CA GLU A 218 7.21 16.84 23.31
C GLU A 218 7.38 15.41 22.81
N ALA A 219 7.07 15.14 21.53
CA ALA A 219 7.22 13.82 20.90
C ALA A 219 8.68 13.36 20.90
N ALA A 220 9.63 14.23 20.52
CA ALA A 220 11.05 13.90 20.52
C ALA A 220 11.60 13.63 21.93
N LYS A 221 11.04 14.28 22.96
CA LYS A 221 11.40 14.05 24.36
C LYS A 221 10.87 12.71 24.88
N GLU A 222 9.65 12.33 24.51
CA GLU A 222 9.12 11.00 24.82
C GLU A 222 9.95 9.90 24.14
N THR A 223 10.32 10.10 22.87
CA THR A 223 11.20 9.18 22.13
C THR A 223 12.56 9.04 22.81
N ALA A 224 13.15 10.15 23.32
CA ALA A 224 14.39 10.11 24.09
C ALA A 224 14.25 9.23 25.33
N LYS A 225 13.16 9.40 26.07
CA LYS A 225 12.87 8.60 27.27
C LYS A 225 12.69 7.12 26.94
N GLU A 226 11.95 6.79 25.86
CA GLU A 226 11.77 5.41 25.41
C GLU A 226 13.08 4.75 25.03
N LYS A 227 14.01 5.50 24.42
CA LYS A 227 15.33 5.02 23.99
C LYS A 227 16.44 5.16 25.06
N GLY A 228 16.11 5.66 26.25
CA GLY A 228 17.08 5.84 27.35
C GLY A 228 18.12 6.93 27.11
N GLU A 229 17.78 7.95 26.30
CA GLU A 229 18.66 9.07 25.94
C GLU A 229 18.30 10.36 26.70
N GLU A 230 19.29 11.26 26.87
CA GLU A 230 19.06 12.60 27.38
C GLU A 230 18.74 13.59 26.27
N GLY A 231 17.85 14.55 26.53
CA GLY A 231 17.46 15.60 25.55
C GLY A 231 16.29 15.23 24.71
N TRP A 232 16.45 15.30 23.39
CA TRP A 232 15.45 15.04 22.36
C TRP A 232 16.00 14.06 21.33
N VAL A 233 15.19 13.09 20.92
CA VAL A 233 15.58 12.12 19.89
C VAL A 233 14.64 12.21 18.70
N PHE A 234 15.25 12.37 17.52
CA PHE A 234 14.56 12.34 16.25
C PHE A 234 14.92 11.04 15.50
N THR A 235 13.92 10.44 14.86
CA THR A 235 14.02 9.19 14.10
C THR A 235 13.70 9.44 12.62
N LEU A 236 13.79 8.40 11.80
CA LEU A 236 13.39 8.47 10.40
C LEU A 236 11.90 8.17 10.18
N ASP A 237 11.12 7.99 11.24
CA ASP A 237 9.67 7.88 11.16
C ASP A 237 9.06 9.22 10.74
N ALA A 238 8.01 9.17 9.89
CA ALA A 238 7.40 10.36 9.33
C ALA A 238 6.98 11.42 10.39
N PRO A 239 6.34 11.09 11.52
CA PRO A 239 5.97 12.07 12.53
C PRO A 239 7.16 12.73 13.25
N SER A 240 8.36 12.15 13.16
CA SER A 240 9.61 12.71 13.69
C SER A 240 10.38 13.49 12.61
N TYR A 241 10.50 12.89 11.41
CA TYR A 241 11.24 13.45 10.28
C TYR A 241 10.61 14.72 9.71
N ILE A 242 9.31 14.69 9.41
CA ILE A 242 8.61 15.77 8.70
C ILE A 242 8.64 17.09 9.49
N PRO A 243 8.30 17.14 10.79
CA PRO A 243 8.35 18.39 11.55
C PRO A 243 9.76 19.00 11.61
N LEU A 244 10.82 18.19 11.78
CA LEU A 244 12.17 18.69 11.79
C LEU A 244 12.55 19.33 10.45
N MET A 245 12.26 18.65 9.33
CA MET A 245 12.53 19.16 7.99
C MET A 245 11.73 20.42 7.65
N ARG A 246 10.52 20.55 8.20
CA ARG A 246 9.59 21.66 7.89
C ARG A 246 9.83 22.90 8.75
N TYR A 247 10.25 22.72 10.01
CA TYR A 247 10.21 23.79 11.01
C TYR A 247 11.56 24.13 11.65
N ALA A 248 12.53 23.20 11.71
CA ALA A 248 13.80 23.47 12.39
C ALA A 248 14.57 24.61 11.70
N ASP A 249 14.89 25.70 12.44
CA ASP A 249 15.70 26.79 11.91
C ASP A 249 17.16 26.36 11.62
N ASN A 250 17.65 25.35 12.34
CA ASN A 250 19.01 24.84 12.20
C ASN A 250 19.17 24.01 10.91
N ARG A 251 19.84 24.59 9.92
CA ARG A 251 20.09 23.97 8.62
C ARG A 251 20.92 22.68 8.71
N ASP A 252 21.88 22.62 9.62
CA ASP A 252 22.75 21.44 9.76
C ASP A 252 21.95 20.24 10.26
N LEU A 253 21.01 20.44 11.20
CA LEU A 253 20.12 19.36 11.64
C LEU A 253 19.21 18.89 10.50
N ARG A 254 18.66 19.80 9.68
CA ARG A 254 17.88 19.42 8.51
C ARG A 254 18.72 18.60 7.53
N LYS A 255 19.95 19.05 7.23
CA LYS A 255 20.87 18.34 6.36
C LYS A 255 21.22 16.95 6.91
N GLU A 256 21.56 16.84 8.19
CA GLU A 256 21.92 15.59 8.85
C GLU A 256 20.77 14.57 8.75
N LEU A 257 19.57 14.98 9.13
CA LEU A 257 18.41 14.08 9.08
C LEU A 257 17.99 13.74 7.64
N TYR A 258 18.07 14.71 6.71
CA TYR A 258 17.83 14.49 5.29
C TYR A 258 18.78 13.44 4.72
N MET A 259 20.09 13.59 4.98
CA MET A 259 21.09 12.66 4.50
C MET A 259 20.85 11.27 5.08
N ALA A 260 20.62 11.17 6.39
CA ALA A 260 20.31 9.88 7.02
C ALA A 260 19.09 9.18 6.40
N TYR A 261 18.07 9.94 6.03
CA TYR A 261 16.87 9.38 5.37
C TYR A 261 17.13 8.93 3.93
N ASN A 262 17.85 9.75 3.14
CA ASN A 262 18.00 9.55 1.70
C ASN A 262 19.22 8.72 1.31
N THR A 263 20.08 8.36 2.28
CA THR A 263 21.20 7.42 2.10
C THR A 263 20.98 6.08 2.81
N LYS A 264 19.78 5.81 3.33
CA LYS A 264 19.44 4.50 3.90
C LYS A 264 19.76 3.39 2.91
N CYS A 265 20.29 2.29 3.42
CA CYS A 265 20.61 1.08 2.64
C CYS A 265 21.64 1.30 1.50
N THR A 266 22.44 2.41 1.57
CA THR A 266 23.62 2.60 0.70
C THR A 266 24.95 2.37 1.43
N HIS A 267 24.92 2.32 2.78
CA HIS A 267 26.11 2.25 3.60
C HIS A 267 26.82 0.90 3.45
N ASP A 268 28.16 0.88 3.67
CA ASP A 268 28.94 -0.35 3.72
C ASP A 268 28.67 -1.11 5.03
N ASN A 269 27.48 -1.68 5.12
CA ASN A 269 27.00 -2.49 6.23
C ASN A 269 26.09 -3.63 5.73
N GLU A 270 25.61 -4.46 6.64
CA GLU A 270 24.75 -5.61 6.36
C GLU A 270 23.36 -5.26 5.79
N PHE A 271 22.95 -3.99 5.82
CA PHE A 271 21.65 -3.51 5.33
C PHE A 271 21.72 -2.88 3.94
N ASN A 272 22.86 -2.95 3.27
CA ASN A 272 23.04 -2.39 1.93
C ASN A 272 22.18 -3.11 0.89
N ASN A 273 21.31 -2.37 0.20
CA ASN A 273 20.39 -2.91 -0.81
C ASN A 273 20.90 -2.70 -2.25
N THR A 274 22.08 -2.10 -2.47
CA THR A 274 22.56 -1.77 -3.82
C THR A 274 22.65 -3.00 -4.73
N GLN A 275 23.24 -4.09 -4.21
CA GLN A 275 23.33 -5.34 -4.98
C GLN A 275 21.96 -6.03 -5.09
N ILE A 276 21.13 -5.95 -4.05
CA ILE A 276 19.78 -6.52 -4.06
C ILE A 276 18.92 -5.88 -5.16
N VAL A 277 19.01 -4.56 -5.34
CA VAL A 277 18.31 -3.85 -6.44
C VAL A 277 18.73 -4.42 -7.80
N LYS A 278 20.05 -4.53 -8.06
CA LYS A 278 20.57 -5.12 -9.31
C LYS A 278 20.05 -6.54 -9.53
N ASP A 279 20.11 -7.35 -8.49
CA ASP A 279 19.66 -8.73 -8.55
C ASP A 279 18.15 -8.85 -8.82
N ILE A 280 17.32 -8.01 -8.19
CA ILE A 280 15.87 -7.98 -8.43
C ILE A 280 15.59 -7.63 -9.89
N VAL A 281 16.06 -6.48 -10.38
CA VAL A 281 15.73 -6.00 -11.74
C VAL A 281 16.24 -6.92 -12.84
N ASN A 282 17.39 -7.57 -12.63
CA ASN A 282 17.92 -8.54 -13.58
C ASN A 282 17.13 -9.86 -13.53
N THR A 283 16.75 -10.32 -12.33
CA THR A 283 15.95 -11.54 -12.16
C THR A 283 14.56 -11.37 -12.77
N GLU A 284 13.89 -10.24 -12.55
CA GLU A 284 12.58 -9.94 -13.14
C GLU A 284 12.63 -9.82 -14.66
N MET A 285 13.71 -9.21 -15.20
CA MET A 285 13.94 -9.16 -16.63
C MET A 285 14.13 -10.58 -17.22
N GLU A 286 14.96 -11.42 -16.59
CA GLU A 286 15.18 -12.80 -17.03
C GLU A 286 13.86 -13.61 -16.99
N ILE A 287 13.04 -13.46 -15.96
CA ILE A 287 11.72 -14.08 -15.87
C ILE A 287 10.83 -13.65 -17.04
N ALA A 288 10.74 -12.35 -17.30
CA ALA A 288 9.94 -11.82 -18.40
C ALA A 288 10.40 -12.37 -19.77
N GLN A 289 11.71 -12.38 -20.01
CA GLN A 289 12.28 -12.91 -21.26
C GLN A 289 12.05 -14.41 -21.42
N LEU A 290 12.15 -15.17 -20.34
CA LEU A 290 11.85 -16.61 -20.33
C LEU A 290 10.38 -16.88 -20.68
N LEU A 291 9.47 -15.97 -20.30
CA LEU A 291 8.05 -16.01 -20.63
C LEU A 291 7.72 -15.44 -22.02
N GLY A 292 8.74 -15.00 -22.79
CA GLY A 292 8.58 -14.52 -24.17
C GLY A 292 8.35 -13.01 -24.31
N TYR A 293 8.48 -12.23 -23.23
CA TYR A 293 8.39 -10.77 -23.27
C TYR A 293 9.78 -10.16 -23.46
N LYS A 294 9.87 -8.94 -24.00
CA LYS A 294 11.14 -8.25 -24.18
C LYS A 294 11.67 -7.68 -22.86
N SER A 295 10.79 -7.13 -22.06
CA SER A 295 11.09 -6.49 -20.78
C SER A 295 10.09 -6.90 -19.71
N TYR A 296 10.43 -6.63 -18.45
CA TYR A 296 9.47 -6.86 -17.35
C TYR A 296 8.27 -5.90 -17.40
N ALA A 297 8.46 -4.69 -17.92
CA ALA A 297 7.38 -3.75 -18.16
C ALA A 297 6.37 -4.29 -19.19
N ASP A 298 6.81 -4.91 -20.30
CA ASP A 298 5.90 -5.52 -21.27
C ASP A 298 5.07 -6.64 -20.64
N TYR A 299 5.71 -7.49 -19.83
CA TYR A 299 5.02 -8.53 -19.06
C TYR A 299 3.98 -7.94 -18.12
N THR A 300 4.35 -6.94 -17.33
CA THR A 300 3.46 -6.37 -16.31
C THR A 300 2.29 -5.60 -16.93
N LEU A 301 2.57 -4.75 -17.92
CA LEU A 301 1.60 -3.81 -18.49
C LEU A 301 0.53 -4.49 -19.37
N GLU A 302 0.78 -5.69 -19.86
CA GLU A 302 -0.24 -6.48 -20.58
C GLU A 302 -1.57 -6.60 -19.79
N LYS A 303 -1.48 -6.66 -18.45
CA LYS A 303 -2.64 -6.76 -17.55
C LYS A 303 -2.81 -5.49 -16.72
N ARG A 304 -2.80 -4.34 -17.40
CA ARG A 304 -3.02 -3.00 -16.84
C ARG A 304 -3.95 -2.20 -17.76
N MET A 305 -4.52 -1.10 -17.25
CA MET A 305 -5.30 -0.15 -18.07
C MET A 305 -4.43 0.56 -19.11
N ALA A 306 -3.16 0.79 -18.77
CA ALA A 306 -2.19 1.43 -19.67
C ALA A 306 -1.78 0.53 -20.85
N GLU A 307 -1.90 -0.80 -20.74
CA GLU A 307 -1.65 -1.82 -21.76
C GLU A 307 -0.18 -1.96 -22.21
N ASN A 308 0.59 -0.88 -22.25
CA ASN A 308 1.98 -0.88 -22.72
C ASN A 308 2.80 0.32 -22.21
N SER A 309 4.13 0.22 -22.34
CA SER A 309 5.07 1.26 -21.89
C SER A 309 4.92 2.58 -22.65
N THR A 310 4.49 2.58 -23.92
CA THR A 310 4.28 3.79 -24.70
C THR A 310 3.19 4.67 -24.08
N ASN A 311 2.09 4.06 -23.63
CA ASN A 311 0.99 4.78 -22.98
C ASN A 311 1.40 5.33 -21.62
N VAL A 312 2.22 4.58 -20.86
CA VAL A 312 2.77 5.04 -19.59
C VAL A 312 3.68 6.25 -19.78
N TYR A 313 4.68 6.15 -20.67
CA TYR A 313 5.57 7.27 -20.96
C TYR A 313 4.82 8.47 -21.53
N LYS A 314 3.77 8.24 -22.33
CA LYS A 314 2.93 9.33 -22.82
C LYS A 314 2.30 10.11 -21.66
N LEU A 315 1.69 9.42 -20.69
CA LEU A 315 1.11 10.07 -19.50
C LEU A 315 2.17 10.84 -18.72
N LEU A 316 3.30 10.19 -18.37
CA LEU A 316 4.37 10.81 -17.58
C LEU A 316 4.95 12.04 -18.27
N ASN A 317 5.19 11.97 -19.59
CA ASN A 317 5.71 13.09 -20.37
C ASN A 317 4.69 14.23 -20.56
N ASP A 318 3.40 13.91 -20.73
CA ASP A 318 2.35 14.91 -20.81
C ASP A 318 2.23 15.69 -19.50
N LEU A 319 2.30 14.99 -18.35
CA LEU A 319 2.35 15.60 -17.02
C LEU A 319 3.63 16.43 -16.82
N LEU A 320 4.79 15.86 -17.13
CA LEU A 320 6.06 16.56 -17.04
C LEU A 320 6.02 17.89 -17.81
N LYS A 321 5.56 17.84 -19.06
CA LYS A 321 5.44 19.03 -19.92
C LYS A 321 4.48 20.07 -19.34
N ALA A 322 3.34 19.63 -18.79
CA ALA A 322 2.32 20.54 -18.26
C ALA A 322 2.76 21.20 -16.95
N TYR A 323 3.39 20.46 -16.05
CA TYR A 323 3.70 20.94 -14.71
C TYR A 323 5.10 21.57 -14.54
N LYS A 324 6.08 21.23 -15.39
CA LYS A 324 7.46 21.73 -15.25
C LYS A 324 7.59 23.26 -15.22
N PRO A 325 6.85 24.04 -16.04
CA PRO A 325 6.91 25.49 -15.95
C PRO A 325 6.46 26.02 -14.57
N THR A 326 5.39 25.45 -14.02
CA THR A 326 4.87 25.81 -12.70
C THR A 326 5.86 25.40 -11.60
N ALA A 327 6.41 24.20 -11.64
CA ALA A 327 7.40 23.72 -10.68
C ALA A 327 8.66 24.61 -10.66
N ASN A 328 9.17 25.01 -11.82
CA ASN A 328 10.31 25.93 -11.90
C ASN A 328 9.99 27.28 -11.25
N LYS A 329 8.80 27.84 -11.52
CA LYS A 329 8.36 29.09 -10.88
C LYS A 329 8.26 28.96 -9.36
N GLU A 330 7.73 27.83 -8.86
CA GLU A 330 7.62 27.53 -7.44
C GLU A 330 9.01 27.48 -6.79
N VAL A 331 10.00 26.81 -7.42
CA VAL A 331 11.38 26.76 -6.96
C VAL A 331 12.04 28.14 -6.96
N ASP A 332 11.79 28.97 -7.97
CA ASP A 332 12.30 30.33 -8.04
C ASP A 332 11.73 31.21 -6.91
N GLU A 333 10.43 31.08 -6.61
CA GLU A 333 9.80 31.81 -5.51
C GLU A 333 10.35 31.39 -4.13
N VAL A 334 10.53 30.09 -3.90
CA VAL A 334 11.14 29.55 -2.67
C VAL A 334 12.60 30.01 -2.55
N THR A 335 13.36 29.96 -3.65
CA THR A 335 14.75 30.41 -3.68
C THR A 335 14.88 31.91 -3.41
N THR A 336 13.97 32.72 -3.94
CA THR A 336 13.92 34.16 -3.69
C THR A 336 13.70 34.44 -2.20
N LEU A 337 12.72 33.77 -1.58
CA LEU A 337 12.48 33.91 -0.14
C LEU A 337 13.70 33.48 0.70
N ALA A 338 14.35 32.37 0.33
CA ALA A 338 15.53 31.88 1.03
C ALA A 338 16.66 32.91 0.99
N LYS A 339 16.94 33.52 -0.18
CA LYS A 339 17.95 34.58 -0.32
C LYS A 339 17.61 35.83 0.48
N GLU A 340 16.34 36.25 0.49
CA GLU A 340 15.87 37.37 1.32
C GLU A 340 16.06 37.07 2.82
N THR A 341 15.79 35.85 3.26
CA THR A 341 15.88 35.43 4.67
C THR A 341 17.33 35.37 5.15
N GLU A 342 18.22 34.80 4.35
CA GLU A 342 19.62 34.57 4.68
C GLU A 342 20.54 35.80 4.38
N ASN A 343 20.00 36.81 3.70
CA ASN A 343 20.72 38.02 3.28
C ASN A 343 22.01 37.74 2.47
N ASN A 344 22.00 36.68 1.64
CA ASN A 344 23.14 36.26 0.85
C ASN A 344 22.73 35.53 -0.43
N ASP A 345 23.70 35.12 -1.24
CA ASP A 345 23.47 34.27 -2.43
C ASP A 345 23.30 32.81 -2.03
N PHE A 346 22.17 32.48 -1.42
CA PHE A 346 21.84 31.20 -0.86
C PHE A 346 21.35 30.22 -1.94
N THR A 347 21.91 29.01 -1.95
CA THR A 347 21.43 27.91 -2.81
C THR A 347 20.50 27.02 -1.99
N VAL A 348 19.26 26.91 -2.43
CA VAL A 348 18.27 25.99 -1.87
C VAL A 348 18.63 24.57 -2.26
N MET A 349 18.96 23.75 -1.28
CA MET A 349 19.22 22.33 -1.43
C MET A 349 17.98 21.52 -1.08
N PRO A 350 17.89 20.23 -1.44
CA PRO A 350 16.72 19.40 -1.11
C PRO A 350 16.34 19.37 0.38
N TRP A 351 17.33 19.45 1.30
CA TRP A 351 17.07 19.59 2.75
C TRP A 351 16.53 20.94 3.19
N ASP A 352 16.53 21.93 2.31
CA ASP A 352 15.99 23.28 2.58
C ASP A 352 14.57 23.45 2.03
N TRP A 353 14.17 22.62 1.07
CA TRP A 353 12.91 22.75 0.34
C TRP A 353 11.69 22.85 1.27
N SER A 354 11.50 21.84 2.14
CA SER A 354 10.35 21.81 3.05
C SER A 354 10.29 23.02 3.97
N TYR A 355 11.43 23.47 4.47
CA TYR A 355 11.53 24.61 5.38
C TYR A 355 11.16 25.93 4.71
N TYR A 356 11.79 26.25 3.58
CA TYR A 356 11.48 27.53 2.89
C TYR A 356 10.14 27.50 2.16
N SER A 357 9.70 26.36 1.67
CA SER A 357 8.34 26.18 1.16
C SER A 357 7.31 26.48 2.22
N ASN A 358 7.48 25.96 3.43
CA ASN A 358 6.55 26.22 4.52
C ASN A 358 6.54 27.71 4.91
N LYS A 359 7.70 28.37 4.98
CA LYS A 359 7.79 29.81 5.22
C LYS A 359 7.13 30.62 4.09
N LEU A 360 7.27 30.20 2.83
CA LEU A 360 6.61 30.87 1.70
C LEU A 360 5.09 30.70 1.75
N LYS A 361 4.61 29.49 2.10
CA LYS A 361 3.18 29.19 2.32
C LYS A 361 2.60 30.11 3.38
N ASP A 362 3.29 30.21 4.53
CA ASP A 362 2.89 31.10 5.62
C ASP A 362 2.87 32.59 5.19
N LYS A 363 3.91 33.05 4.49
CA LYS A 363 3.98 34.44 3.94
C LYS A 363 2.85 34.74 2.96
N LYS A 364 2.51 33.78 2.08
CA LYS A 364 1.49 33.98 1.01
C LYS A 364 0.06 33.94 1.52
N PHE A 365 -0.23 32.99 2.41
CA PHE A 365 -1.61 32.66 2.83
C PHE A 365 -1.88 33.05 4.27
N ASN A 366 -0.88 33.55 5.01
CA ASN A 366 -0.95 33.71 6.47
C ASN A 366 -1.46 32.43 7.14
N PHE A 367 -0.87 31.28 6.73
CA PHE A 367 -1.36 29.95 7.05
C PHE A 367 -0.22 28.99 7.39
N ASN A 368 -0.19 28.61 8.67
CA ASN A 368 0.66 27.54 9.17
C ASN A 368 -0.19 26.31 9.51
N GLU A 369 0.14 25.17 8.98
CA GLU A 369 -0.64 23.92 9.19
C GLU A 369 -0.72 23.49 10.65
N GLU A 370 0.21 23.91 11.52
CA GLU A 370 0.11 23.68 12.97
C GLU A 370 -1.15 24.32 13.59
N MET A 371 -1.72 25.36 12.94
CA MET A 371 -2.99 25.96 13.37
C MET A 371 -4.18 25.00 13.23
N LEU A 372 -4.05 23.98 12.38
CA LEU A 372 -5.11 22.98 12.15
C LEU A 372 -5.09 21.84 13.16
N ARG A 373 -3.92 21.51 13.72
CA ARG A 373 -3.76 20.35 14.62
C ARG A 373 -4.77 20.32 15.77
N PRO A 374 -5.08 21.43 16.45
CA PRO A 374 -6.10 21.41 17.51
C PRO A 374 -7.51 20.97 17.07
N TYR A 375 -7.81 21.08 15.78
CA TYR A 375 -9.08 20.70 15.16
C TYR A 375 -9.08 19.29 14.58
N PHE A 376 -7.89 18.66 14.47
CA PHE A 376 -7.70 17.34 13.88
C PHE A 376 -7.27 16.31 14.95
N GLU A 377 -7.99 16.30 16.07
CA GLU A 377 -7.85 15.23 17.06
C GLU A 377 -8.32 13.89 16.44
N LEU A 378 -7.53 12.82 16.62
CA LEU A 378 -7.71 11.53 15.96
C LEU A 378 -9.13 10.95 16.09
N GLU A 379 -9.72 11.01 17.28
CA GLU A 379 -11.08 10.46 17.49
C GLU A 379 -12.15 11.30 16.77
N ASN A 380 -11.96 12.63 16.68
CA ASN A 380 -12.85 13.51 15.90
C ASN A 380 -12.66 13.28 14.38
N VAL A 381 -11.42 13.17 13.92
CA VAL A 381 -11.12 12.83 12.51
C VAL A 381 -11.73 11.49 12.14
N LYS A 382 -11.58 10.47 12.99
CA LYS A 382 -12.17 9.15 12.77
C LYS A 382 -13.70 9.22 12.66
N LYS A 383 -14.35 9.99 13.54
CA LYS A 383 -15.81 10.25 13.42
C LYS A 383 -16.16 10.93 12.11
N GLY A 384 -15.33 11.87 11.64
CA GLY A 384 -15.50 12.55 10.36
C GLY A 384 -15.38 11.59 9.17
N VAL A 385 -14.34 10.76 9.16
CA VAL A 385 -14.12 9.77 8.09
C VAL A 385 -15.23 8.73 8.03
N PHE A 386 -15.63 8.18 9.17
CA PHE A 386 -16.75 7.24 9.26
C PHE A 386 -18.07 7.93 8.92
N GLY A 387 -18.26 9.17 9.38
CA GLY A 387 -19.42 9.99 9.08
C GLY A 387 -19.60 10.31 7.59
N LEU A 388 -18.48 10.50 6.87
CA LEU A 388 -18.49 10.67 5.42
C LEU A 388 -19.07 9.42 4.74
N ALA A 389 -18.59 8.23 5.10
CA ALA A 389 -19.12 6.98 4.55
C ALA A 389 -20.60 6.75 4.93
N THR A 390 -20.99 7.14 6.13
CA THR A 390 -22.41 7.11 6.55
C THR A 390 -23.25 8.03 5.67
N THR A 391 -22.76 9.24 5.41
CA THR A 391 -23.47 10.23 4.57
C THR A 391 -23.58 9.77 3.12
N LEU A 392 -22.49 9.25 2.55
CA LEU A 392 -22.44 8.82 1.14
C LEU A 392 -23.19 7.51 0.88
N TYR A 393 -23.06 6.54 1.79
CA TYR A 393 -23.48 5.16 1.54
C TYR A 393 -24.47 4.59 2.55
N GLY A 394 -24.74 5.30 3.66
CA GLY A 394 -25.64 4.85 4.72
C GLY A 394 -25.04 3.80 5.66
N ILE A 395 -23.75 3.45 5.52
CA ILE A 395 -23.11 2.44 6.38
C ILE A 395 -22.81 3.01 7.77
N THR A 396 -22.79 2.13 8.78
CA THR A 396 -22.51 2.51 10.17
C THR A 396 -21.41 1.65 10.78
N PHE A 397 -20.68 2.22 11.75
CA PHE A 397 -19.53 1.60 12.40
C PHE A 397 -19.79 1.50 13.90
N LYS A 398 -19.57 0.31 14.47
CA LYS A 398 -19.70 0.06 15.91
C LYS A 398 -18.44 -0.62 16.42
N GLU A 399 -17.70 0.05 17.33
CA GLU A 399 -16.54 -0.58 17.99
C GLU A 399 -17.00 -1.87 18.68
N ASN A 400 -16.31 -2.97 18.39
CA ASN A 400 -16.56 -4.28 18.96
C ASN A 400 -15.31 -4.76 19.71
N LYS A 401 -15.32 -4.62 21.03
CA LYS A 401 -14.20 -4.98 21.92
C LYS A 401 -14.07 -6.50 22.14
N ASP A 402 -15.04 -7.28 21.72
CA ASP A 402 -15.01 -8.74 21.80
C ASP A 402 -14.24 -9.36 20.62
N ILE A 403 -13.91 -8.57 19.60
CA ILE A 403 -13.05 -8.98 18.49
C ILE A 403 -11.59 -8.88 18.95
N PRO A 404 -10.81 -10.01 18.92
CA PRO A 404 -9.40 -9.98 19.25
C PRO A 404 -8.61 -9.08 18.28
N VAL A 405 -7.59 -8.39 18.80
CA VAL A 405 -6.69 -7.51 18.04
C VAL A 405 -5.25 -7.91 18.23
N TYR A 406 -4.40 -7.66 17.24
CA TYR A 406 -2.99 -8.07 17.26
C TYR A 406 -2.07 -7.13 18.05
N HIS A 407 -2.51 -5.93 18.37
CA HIS A 407 -1.80 -4.96 19.20
C HIS A 407 -2.80 -4.12 20.00
N LYS A 408 -2.41 -3.68 21.20
CA LYS A 408 -3.27 -2.89 22.12
C LYS A 408 -3.82 -1.58 21.55
N ASP A 409 -3.12 -0.99 20.57
CA ASP A 409 -3.50 0.27 19.92
C ASP A 409 -4.44 0.05 18.72
N VAL A 410 -4.67 -1.20 18.32
CA VAL A 410 -5.60 -1.58 17.25
C VAL A 410 -7.03 -1.60 17.79
N LYS A 411 -7.95 -1.06 17.01
CA LYS A 411 -9.39 -1.16 17.30
C LYS A 411 -10.11 -1.89 16.19
N ALA A 412 -11.13 -2.66 16.53
CA ALA A 412 -11.97 -3.39 15.59
C ALA A 412 -13.40 -2.86 15.63
N TYR A 413 -14.02 -2.79 14.45
CA TYR A 413 -15.39 -2.29 14.27
C TYR A 413 -16.23 -3.27 13.48
N ASP A 414 -17.45 -3.54 13.94
CA ASP A 414 -18.50 -4.09 13.10
C ASP A 414 -19.00 -2.99 12.17
N VAL A 415 -19.07 -3.29 10.88
CA VAL A 415 -19.62 -2.39 9.87
C VAL A 415 -20.94 -2.96 9.35
N PHE A 416 -21.97 -2.13 9.34
CA PHE A 416 -23.30 -2.51 8.88
C PHE A 416 -23.70 -1.68 7.67
N ASP A 417 -24.39 -2.31 6.71
CA ASP A 417 -24.97 -1.63 5.57
C ASP A 417 -26.22 -0.81 5.98
N LYS A 418 -26.73 0.01 5.07
CA LYS A 418 -27.90 0.89 5.28
C LYS A 418 -29.18 0.18 5.72
N ASP A 419 -29.29 -1.12 5.40
CA ASP A 419 -30.42 -1.96 5.83
C ASP A 419 -30.20 -2.67 7.18
N GLY A 420 -29.06 -2.42 7.82
CA GLY A 420 -28.66 -3.03 9.09
C GLY A 420 -28.00 -4.40 8.95
N SER A 421 -27.80 -4.92 7.74
CA SER A 421 -27.09 -6.17 7.52
C SER A 421 -25.58 -6.00 7.80
N PHE A 422 -24.94 -7.06 8.29
CA PHE A 422 -23.50 -7.06 8.52
C PHE A 422 -22.73 -6.96 7.19
N LEU A 423 -21.84 -5.97 7.08
CA LEU A 423 -21.08 -5.70 5.87
C LEU A 423 -19.61 -6.15 5.96
N SER A 424 -18.93 -5.86 7.07
CA SER A 424 -17.49 -6.15 7.22
C SER A 424 -17.03 -6.01 8.67
N VAL A 425 -15.86 -6.54 8.98
CA VAL A 425 -15.05 -6.08 10.11
C VAL A 425 -13.99 -5.13 9.60
N LEU A 426 -13.82 -3.98 10.27
CA LEU A 426 -12.76 -3.02 9.98
C LEU A 426 -11.82 -2.92 11.19
N TYR A 427 -10.53 -3.19 10.98
CA TYR A 427 -9.46 -2.91 11.96
C TYR A 427 -8.77 -1.59 11.61
N THR A 428 -8.43 -0.80 12.63
CA THR A 428 -7.67 0.45 12.48
C THR A 428 -6.42 0.42 13.35
N ASP A 429 -5.27 0.73 12.76
CA ASP A 429 -3.95 0.71 13.38
C ASP A 429 -3.18 1.99 13.04
N PHE A 430 -3.20 2.99 13.93
CA PHE A 430 -2.83 4.36 13.60
C PHE A 430 -1.38 4.74 13.89
N HIS A 431 -0.68 4.10 14.83
CA HIS A 431 0.57 4.66 15.37
C HIS A 431 1.82 3.86 14.99
N PRO A 432 2.97 4.52 14.78
CA PRO A 432 4.24 3.85 14.49
C PRO A 432 4.75 3.05 15.70
N ARG A 433 5.49 1.98 15.41
CA ARG A 433 6.23 1.16 16.38
C ARG A 433 7.34 0.40 15.67
N ALA A 434 8.32 -0.10 16.42
CA ALA A 434 9.51 -0.76 15.87
C ALA A 434 9.19 -2.00 14.98
N GLY A 435 8.11 -2.72 15.26
CA GLY A 435 7.66 -3.86 14.47
C GLY A 435 6.77 -3.50 13.27
N LYS A 436 6.57 -2.22 12.97
CA LYS A 436 5.69 -1.77 11.90
C LYS A 436 6.47 -1.11 10.77
N ARG A 437 6.23 -1.54 9.53
CA ARG A 437 6.79 -0.91 8.33
C ARG A 437 6.32 0.54 8.20
N ALA A 438 7.18 1.40 7.66
CA ALA A 438 6.84 2.79 7.35
C ALA A 438 5.80 2.89 6.23
N GLY A 439 5.09 4.03 6.17
CA GLY A 439 4.02 4.32 5.22
C GLY A 439 2.65 4.01 5.78
N ALA A 440 1.67 3.90 4.89
CA ALA A 440 0.31 3.50 5.20
C ALA A 440 -0.16 2.49 4.16
N TRP A 441 -1.13 1.63 4.51
CA TRP A 441 -1.69 0.65 3.59
C TRP A 441 -2.99 0.06 4.11
N MET A 442 -3.81 -0.41 3.18
CA MET A 442 -4.94 -1.29 3.44
C MET A 442 -4.56 -2.73 3.09
N THR A 443 -5.05 -3.69 3.86
CA THR A 443 -5.00 -5.11 3.54
C THR A 443 -6.20 -5.85 4.15
N SER A 444 -6.33 -7.15 3.88
CA SER A 444 -7.39 -7.98 4.42
C SER A 444 -6.85 -9.19 5.18
N PHE A 445 -7.52 -9.56 6.26
CA PHE A 445 -7.34 -10.87 6.92
C PHE A 445 -8.25 -11.93 6.29
N LYS A 446 -9.31 -11.50 5.63
CA LYS A 446 -10.25 -12.33 4.89
C LYS A 446 -10.90 -11.49 3.79
N GLU A 447 -10.96 -12.01 2.59
CA GLU A 447 -11.67 -11.42 1.47
C GLU A 447 -13.17 -11.75 1.52
N GLN A 448 -13.93 -11.20 0.56
CA GLN A 448 -15.35 -11.51 0.37
C GLN A 448 -15.52 -12.55 -0.74
N TRP A 449 -16.44 -13.49 -0.56
CA TRP A 449 -16.90 -14.41 -1.60
C TRP A 449 -18.31 -14.95 -1.27
N ILE A 450 -18.94 -15.60 -2.24
CA ILE A 450 -20.17 -16.35 -2.03
C ILE A 450 -19.81 -17.85 -1.98
N ASP A 451 -20.13 -18.51 -0.88
CA ASP A 451 -19.83 -19.92 -0.70
C ASP A 451 -20.78 -20.83 -1.49
N GLN A 452 -20.50 -22.14 -1.49
CA GLN A 452 -21.30 -23.14 -2.19
C GLN A 452 -22.76 -23.27 -1.70
N ASN A 453 -23.08 -22.74 -0.52
CA ASN A 453 -24.42 -22.70 0.07
C ASN A 453 -25.16 -21.41 -0.30
N GLY A 454 -24.50 -20.48 -1.00
CA GLY A 454 -25.02 -19.16 -1.33
C GLY A 454 -24.85 -18.13 -0.19
N GLU A 455 -24.08 -18.45 0.87
CA GLU A 455 -23.80 -17.52 1.94
C GLU A 455 -22.70 -16.53 1.51
N ASN A 456 -22.96 -15.23 1.73
CA ASN A 456 -21.98 -14.18 1.42
C ASN A 456 -21.01 -14.03 2.58
N SER A 457 -19.80 -14.60 2.42
CA SER A 457 -18.69 -14.48 3.38
C SER A 457 -18.15 -13.07 3.34
N ARG A 458 -18.38 -12.29 4.41
CA ARG A 458 -18.01 -10.88 4.45
C ARG A 458 -16.56 -10.68 4.85
N PRO A 459 -15.90 -9.62 4.31
CA PRO A 459 -14.47 -9.39 4.45
C PRO A 459 -14.07 -8.88 5.83
N HIS A 460 -12.80 -9.09 6.21
CA HIS A 460 -12.16 -8.49 7.38
C HIS A 460 -11.00 -7.63 6.91
N ILE A 461 -11.20 -6.32 6.93
CA ILE A 461 -10.30 -5.30 6.37
C ILE A 461 -9.48 -4.67 7.49
N THR A 462 -8.25 -4.34 7.22
CA THR A 462 -7.40 -3.54 8.11
C THR A 462 -6.75 -2.38 7.37
N ILE A 463 -6.73 -1.22 8.01
CA ILE A 463 -5.97 -0.05 7.57
C ILE A 463 -4.88 0.23 8.60
N VAL A 464 -3.66 0.37 8.12
CA VAL A 464 -2.46 0.50 8.94
C VAL A 464 -1.74 1.79 8.56
N MET A 465 -1.45 2.64 9.55
CA MET A 465 -0.88 3.97 9.36
C MET A 465 0.24 4.22 10.38
N ASN A 466 0.96 5.32 10.22
CA ASN A 466 2.04 5.74 11.10
C ASN A 466 1.85 7.20 11.50
N PHE A 467 0.73 7.52 12.18
CA PHE A 467 0.37 8.86 12.58
C PHE A 467 0.98 9.30 13.89
N THR A 468 1.02 10.61 14.10
CA THR A 468 1.42 11.26 15.35
C THR A 468 0.77 10.60 16.56
N LYS A 469 1.60 10.14 17.52
CA LYS A 469 1.15 9.55 18.78
C LYS A 469 0.57 10.60 19.74
N PRO A 470 -0.32 10.21 20.66
CA PRO A 470 -0.63 11.04 21.81
C PRO A 470 0.63 11.22 22.67
N THR A 471 0.71 12.33 23.38
CA THR A 471 1.71 12.57 24.43
C THR A 471 1.10 12.42 25.82
N ALA A 472 1.91 12.53 26.88
CA ALA A 472 1.38 12.46 28.25
C ALA A 472 0.30 13.53 28.54
N ASN A 473 0.33 14.65 27.83
CA ASN A 473 -0.50 15.82 28.10
C ASN A 473 -1.50 16.17 26.99
N LYS A 474 -1.39 15.54 25.81
CA LYS A 474 -2.21 15.86 24.65
C LYS A 474 -2.65 14.58 23.92
N PRO A 475 -3.90 14.53 23.40
CA PRO A 475 -4.32 13.45 22.51
C PRO A 475 -3.51 13.47 21.20
N ALA A 476 -3.72 12.46 20.35
CA ALA A 476 -3.13 12.45 19.01
C ALA A 476 -3.76 13.58 18.17
N LEU A 477 -3.00 14.62 17.90
CA LEU A 477 -3.37 15.75 17.06
C LEU A 477 -2.70 15.58 15.70
N LEU A 478 -3.50 15.27 14.68
CA LEU A 478 -3.02 14.94 13.35
C LEU A 478 -2.63 16.19 12.54
N THR A 479 -1.70 16.00 11.60
CA THR A 479 -1.45 16.96 10.53
C THR A 479 -2.54 16.86 9.45
N PHE A 480 -2.62 17.87 8.58
CA PHE A 480 -3.47 17.81 7.39
C PHE A 480 -3.12 16.61 6.50
N ASP A 481 -1.82 16.36 6.30
CA ASP A 481 -1.32 15.22 5.52
C ASP A 481 -1.72 13.87 6.13
N GLU A 482 -1.72 13.73 7.46
CA GLU A 482 -2.15 12.51 8.16
C GLU A 482 -3.66 12.28 8.00
N VAL A 483 -4.48 13.35 8.05
CA VAL A 483 -5.93 13.25 7.77
C VAL A 483 -6.18 12.84 6.31
N ASN A 484 -5.42 13.42 5.37
CA ASN A 484 -5.50 13.06 3.96
C ASN A 484 -5.14 11.58 3.74
N THR A 485 -4.07 11.10 4.38
CA THR A 485 -3.67 9.68 4.35
C THR A 485 -4.76 8.78 4.93
N PHE A 486 -5.45 9.20 6.01
CA PHE A 486 -6.55 8.43 6.55
C PHE A 486 -7.70 8.28 5.55
N LEU A 487 -8.08 9.35 4.87
CA LEU A 487 -9.09 9.31 3.81
C LEU A 487 -8.67 8.39 2.67
N HIS A 488 -7.40 8.44 2.27
CA HIS A 488 -6.81 7.57 1.26
C HIS A 488 -6.98 6.08 1.63
N GLU A 489 -6.44 5.66 2.78
CA GLU A 489 -6.54 4.27 3.22
C GLU A 489 -7.98 3.82 3.46
N PHE A 490 -8.82 4.75 3.90
CA PHE A 490 -10.23 4.48 4.07
C PHE A 490 -10.96 4.28 2.74
N GLY A 491 -10.53 4.94 1.66
CA GLY A 491 -11.02 4.68 0.31
C GLY A 491 -10.73 3.25 -0.16
N HIS A 492 -9.52 2.75 0.10
CA HIS A 492 -9.20 1.33 -0.09
C HIS A 492 -10.04 0.41 0.80
N ALA A 493 -10.24 0.80 2.07
CA ALA A 493 -11.10 0.03 2.97
C ALA A 493 -12.54 -0.07 2.46
N LEU A 494 -13.11 1.01 1.94
CA LEU A 494 -14.43 1.00 1.30
C LEU A 494 -14.48 0.05 0.11
N HIS A 495 -13.42 0.05 -0.73
CA HIS A 495 -13.31 -0.87 -1.87
C HIS A 495 -13.31 -2.35 -1.41
N GLY A 496 -12.61 -2.67 -0.32
CA GLY A 496 -12.64 -4.01 0.27
C GLY A 496 -13.97 -4.34 0.94
N MET A 497 -14.53 -3.44 1.76
CA MET A 497 -15.75 -3.66 2.53
C MET A 497 -17.00 -3.81 1.66
N PHE A 498 -17.10 -3.07 0.56
CA PHE A 498 -18.23 -3.15 -0.36
C PHE A 498 -18.14 -4.29 -1.37
N ALA A 499 -17.05 -5.05 -1.39
CA ALA A 499 -16.88 -6.17 -2.30
C ALA A 499 -18.12 -7.07 -2.33
N ASN A 500 -18.55 -7.42 -3.54
CA ASN A 500 -19.71 -8.26 -3.78
C ASN A 500 -19.56 -9.04 -5.09
N SER A 501 -18.62 -9.98 -5.11
CA SER A 501 -18.34 -10.89 -6.20
C SER A 501 -18.65 -12.32 -5.77
N THR A 502 -18.88 -13.21 -6.76
CA THR A 502 -19.08 -14.63 -6.48
C THR A 502 -17.79 -15.29 -6.01
N TYR A 503 -16.65 -14.92 -6.62
CA TYR A 503 -15.37 -15.58 -6.41
C TYR A 503 -14.41 -14.68 -5.62
N GLU A 504 -13.68 -15.29 -4.67
CA GLU A 504 -12.74 -14.61 -3.79
C GLU A 504 -11.62 -13.92 -4.59
N SER A 505 -11.08 -14.59 -5.60
CA SER A 505 -10.01 -14.04 -6.43
C SER A 505 -10.42 -12.82 -7.26
N LEU A 506 -11.72 -12.56 -7.46
CA LEU A 506 -12.25 -11.39 -8.15
C LEU A 506 -12.67 -10.26 -7.21
N SER A 507 -12.57 -10.46 -5.89
CA SER A 507 -13.15 -9.62 -4.86
C SER A 507 -12.34 -8.36 -4.55
N GLY A 508 -12.99 -7.31 -4.12
CA GLY A 508 -12.42 -6.13 -3.47
C GLY A 508 -11.31 -5.46 -4.26
N THR A 509 -10.14 -5.32 -3.65
CA THR A 509 -8.97 -4.67 -4.24
C THR A 509 -8.17 -5.55 -5.21
N ASN A 510 -8.66 -6.77 -5.54
CA ASN A 510 -8.06 -7.65 -6.57
C ASN A 510 -8.35 -7.13 -7.99
N VAL A 511 -7.97 -5.92 -8.28
CA VAL A 511 -8.16 -5.18 -9.53
C VAL A 511 -6.82 -4.89 -10.22
N TYR A 512 -6.84 -4.33 -11.42
CA TYR A 512 -5.63 -3.83 -12.05
C TYR A 512 -4.93 -2.79 -11.18
N ARG A 513 -3.60 -2.88 -11.07
CA ARG A 513 -2.81 -2.05 -10.15
C ARG A 513 -2.91 -0.55 -10.48
N ASP A 514 -3.08 -0.18 -11.73
CA ASP A 514 -3.28 1.21 -12.17
C ASP A 514 -4.75 1.71 -12.05
N PHE A 515 -5.62 0.87 -11.47
CA PHE A 515 -6.99 1.24 -11.11
C PHE A 515 -7.21 1.27 -9.59
N VAL A 516 -6.41 0.51 -8.83
CA VAL A 516 -6.64 0.29 -7.39
C VAL A 516 -6.62 1.59 -6.57
N GLU A 517 -5.90 2.62 -7.04
CA GLU A 517 -5.79 3.91 -6.35
C GLU A 517 -6.98 4.87 -6.61
N LEU A 518 -7.88 4.56 -7.55
CA LEU A 518 -9.06 5.40 -7.77
C LEU A 518 -9.96 5.53 -6.53
N PRO A 519 -10.33 4.44 -5.82
CA PRO A 519 -11.14 4.53 -4.62
C PRO A 519 -10.47 5.26 -3.45
N SER A 520 -9.14 5.21 -3.35
CA SER A 520 -8.40 5.90 -2.30
C SER A 520 -8.25 7.39 -2.60
N GLN A 521 -7.78 7.75 -3.78
CA GLN A 521 -7.53 9.15 -4.16
C GLN A 521 -8.81 9.98 -4.28
N ILE A 522 -9.93 9.39 -4.67
CA ILE A 522 -11.20 10.14 -4.72
C ILE A 522 -11.64 10.62 -3.33
N MET A 523 -11.33 9.87 -2.27
CA MET A 523 -11.68 10.26 -0.90
C MET A 523 -10.84 11.45 -0.41
N GLU A 524 -9.62 11.60 -0.87
CA GLU A 524 -8.74 12.72 -0.51
C GLU A 524 -9.36 14.08 -0.88
N ASN A 525 -10.09 14.13 -2.01
CA ASN A 525 -10.70 15.37 -2.49
C ASN A 525 -11.71 15.98 -1.53
N PHE A 526 -12.34 15.17 -0.67
CA PHE A 526 -13.29 15.68 0.31
C PHE A 526 -12.64 16.58 1.37
N LEU A 527 -11.32 16.39 1.65
CA LEU A 527 -10.64 17.13 2.73
C LEU A 527 -10.53 18.64 2.48
N ILE A 528 -10.62 19.08 1.23
CA ILE A 528 -10.62 20.50 0.88
C ILE A 528 -12.04 21.07 0.67
N GLU A 529 -13.07 20.25 0.87
CA GLU A 529 -14.46 20.69 0.75
C GLU A 529 -14.98 21.22 2.11
N LYS A 530 -15.35 22.51 2.12
CA LYS A 530 -15.86 23.19 3.32
C LYS A 530 -16.98 22.42 4.01
N GLU A 531 -17.91 21.91 3.22
CA GLU A 531 -19.09 21.18 3.72
C GLU A 531 -18.67 19.94 4.52
N TYR A 532 -17.60 19.26 4.10
CA TYR A 532 -17.09 18.10 4.81
C TYR A 532 -16.30 18.49 6.07
N LEU A 533 -15.39 19.46 5.98
CA LEU A 533 -14.62 19.94 7.14
C LEU A 533 -15.54 20.37 8.29
N ASN A 534 -16.64 21.04 7.99
CA ASN A 534 -17.63 21.46 9.00
C ASN A 534 -18.31 20.30 9.73
N THR A 535 -18.23 19.07 9.23
CA THR A 535 -18.87 17.92 9.90
C THR A 535 -18.07 17.41 11.09
N PHE A 536 -16.74 17.59 11.13
CA PHE A 536 -15.91 16.94 12.13
C PHE A 536 -14.78 17.79 12.71
N ALA A 537 -14.31 18.82 11.98
CA ALA A 537 -13.14 19.59 12.42
C ALA A 537 -13.48 20.50 13.60
N LYS A 538 -13.27 19.99 14.82
CA LYS A 538 -13.58 20.66 16.08
C LYS A 538 -12.37 20.71 16.98
N HIS A 539 -12.19 21.85 17.66
CA HIS A 539 -11.11 22.05 18.62
C HIS A 539 -11.21 21.03 19.78
N TYR A 540 -10.13 20.31 20.04
CA TYR A 540 -10.13 19.17 20.98
C TYR A 540 -10.42 19.54 22.44
N GLU A 541 -10.14 20.78 22.87
CA GLU A 541 -10.43 21.27 24.24
C GLU A 541 -11.76 22.00 24.33
N THR A 542 -12.04 22.90 23.38
CA THR A 542 -13.24 23.78 23.46
C THR A 542 -14.46 23.23 22.75
N GLY A 543 -14.27 22.31 21.79
CA GLY A 543 -15.34 21.79 20.94
C GLY A 543 -15.82 22.77 19.86
N GLU A 544 -15.18 23.94 19.74
CA GLU A 544 -15.49 24.94 18.71
C GLU A 544 -15.14 24.41 17.31
N ASP A 545 -15.96 24.77 16.33
CA ASP A 545 -15.76 24.41 14.93
C ASP A 545 -14.48 25.06 14.38
N LEU A 546 -13.87 24.43 13.38
CA LEU A 546 -12.77 25.02 12.62
C LEU A 546 -13.21 26.38 12.04
N PRO A 547 -12.49 27.49 12.35
CA PRO A 547 -12.86 28.80 11.87
C PRO A 547 -12.95 28.91 10.35
N GLU A 548 -13.94 29.64 9.87
CA GLU A 548 -14.20 29.84 8.44
C GLU A 548 -12.98 30.39 7.68
N ASP A 549 -12.22 31.29 8.29
CA ASP A 549 -10.99 31.84 7.70
C ASP A 549 -9.88 30.79 7.57
N LEU A 550 -9.79 29.81 8.46
CA LEU A 550 -8.87 28.69 8.33
C LEU A 550 -9.30 27.72 7.23
N ILE A 551 -10.60 27.45 7.09
CA ILE A 551 -11.12 26.66 5.96
C ILE A 551 -10.78 27.33 4.63
N GLN A 552 -11.00 28.65 4.54
CA GLN A 552 -10.66 29.38 3.32
C GLN A 552 -9.17 29.31 3.00
N LYS A 553 -8.28 29.41 4.01
CA LYS A 553 -6.83 29.26 3.83
C LYS A 553 -6.43 27.86 3.39
N ILE A 554 -7.10 26.81 3.84
CA ILE A 554 -6.90 25.44 3.34
C ILE A 554 -7.19 25.39 1.83
N ILE A 555 -8.34 25.93 1.42
CA ILE A 555 -8.77 25.95 0.02
C ILE A 555 -7.81 26.78 -0.84
N ASP A 556 -7.44 27.98 -0.38
CA ASP A 556 -6.53 28.88 -1.10
C ASP A 556 -5.12 28.29 -1.26
N ALA A 557 -4.68 27.48 -0.29
CA ALA A 557 -3.39 26.84 -0.30
C ALA A 557 -3.37 25.43 -0.94
N ALA A 558 -4.53 24.91 -1.39
CA ALA A 558 -4.66 23.53 -1.87
C ALA A 558 -3.72 23.21 -3.06
N ASN A 559 -3.48 24.19 -3.92
CA ASN A 559 -2.60 24.04 -5.09
C ASN A 559 -1.18 24.60 -4.86
N PHE A 560 -0.82 24.93 -3.62
CA PHE A 560 0.53 25.41 -3.32
C PHE A 560 1.58 24.31 -3.57
N ASN A 561 2.57 24.61 -4.41
CA ASN A 561 3.60 23.65 -4.86
C ASN A 561 3.07 22.44 -5.63
N ALA A 562 1.89 22.54 -6.25
CA ALA A 562 1.32 21.46 -7.06
C ALA A 562 2.22 21.05 -8.24
N GLY A 563 2.98 21.99 -8.81
CA GLY A 563 3.97 21.72 -9.84
C GLY A 563 5.09 20.82 -9.35
N TYR A 564 5.73 21.21 -8.26
CA TYR A 564 6.80 20.43 -7.62
C TYR A 564 6.31 19.05 -7.18
N ALA A 565 5.17 19.00 -6.51
CA ALA A 565 4.59 17.73 -6.03
C ALA A 565 4.30 16.76 -7.19
N CYS A 566 3.73 17.25 -8.29
CA CYS A 566 3.49 16.43 -9.46
C CYS A 566 4.80 15.92 -10.09
N LEU A 567 5.81 16.78 -10.27
CA LEU A 567 7.10 16.34 -10.81
C LEU A 567 7.80 15.32 -9.93
N ARG A 568 7.64 15.40 -8.61
CA ARG A 568 8.18 14.38 -7.69
C ARG A 568 7.55 13.02 -7.95
N GLN A 569 6.23 12.95 -8.15
CA GLN A 569 5.54 11.70 -8.49
C GLN A 569 5.91 11.19 -9.90
N VAL A 570 6.02 12.10 -10.86
CA VAL A 570 6.47 11.77 -12.22
C VAL A 570 7.90 11.21 -12.20
N SER A 571 8.81 11.78 -11.37
CA SER A 571 10.18 11.27 -11.25
C SER A 571 10.21 9.80 -10.77
N PHE A 572 9.39 9.43 -9.80
CA PHE A 572 9.26 8.05 -9.35
C PHE A 572 8.73 7.11 -10.44
N GLY A 573 7.73 7.57 -11.21
CA GLY A 573 7.22 6.80 -12.35
C GLY A 573 8.25 6.63 -13.47
N LEU A 574 9.05 7.66 -13.76
CA LEU A 574 10.15 7.58 -14.74
C LEU A 574 11.25 6.62 -14.27
N LEU A 575 11.62 6.66 -13.00
CA LEU A 575 12.60 5.74 -12.40
C LEU A 575 12.13 4.29 -12.47
N ASP A 576 10.89 4.02 -12.05
CA ASP A 576 10.27 2.71 -12.14
C ASP A 576 10.30 2.16 -13.58
N MET A 577 9.81 2.94 -14.53
CA MET A 577 9.81 2.53 -15.93
C MET A 577 11.21 2.36 -16.52
N ALA A 578 12.19 3.19 -16.11
CA ALA A 578 13.58 3.03 -16.55
C ALA A 578 14.17 1.70 -16.07
N TRP A 579 13.89 1.27 -14.83
CA TRP A 579 14.32 -0.03 -14.33
C TRP A 579 13.71 -1.19 -15.14
N TYR A 580 12.43 -1.13 -15.45
CA TYR A 580 11.69 -2.29 -15.94
C TYR A 580 11.45 -2.36 -17.46
N THR A 581 11.79 -1.31 -18.22
CA THR A 581 11.80 -1.36 -19.69
C THR A 581 13.12 -1.85 -20.28
N ARG A 582 14.10 -2.22 -19.44
CA ARG A 582 15.38 -2.73 -19.89
C ARG A 582 15.25 -4.13 -20.51
N GLU A 583 15.99 -4.35 -21.59
CA GLU A 583 16.07 -5.62 -22.30
C GLU A 583 17.42 -6.34 -22.08
N THR A 584 18.35 -5.72 -21.33
CA THR A 584 19.68 -6.24 -21.03
C THR A 584 20.01 -6.15 -19.54
N PRO A 585 20.84 -7.05 -19.01
CA PRO A 585 21.26 -7.02 -17.61
C PRO A 585 21.90 -5.68 -17.22
N PHE A 586 21.71 -5.31 -15.97
CA PHE A 586 22.28 -4.10 -15.39
C PHE A 586 23.47 -4.43 -14.49
N GLU A 587 24.64 -3.87 -14.82
CA GLU A 587 25.89 -4.02 -14.07
C GLU A 587 26.43 -2.67 -13.57
N GLY A 588 25.76 -1.57 -13.91
CA GLY A 588 26.21 -0.20 -13.64
C GLY A 588 26.07 0.22 -12.18
N ASP A 589 26.33 1.48 -11.92
CA ASP A 589 26.08 2.13 -10.63
C ASP A 589 24.60 2.49 -10.49
N VAL A 590 23.99 2.13 -9.34
CA VAL A 590 22.56 2.32 -9.08
C VAL A 590 22.21 3.79 -8.92
N ILE A 591 23.06 4.58 -8.27
CA ILE A 591 22.85 6.01 -8.04
C ILE A 591 22.95 6.77 -9.36
N GLU A 592 23.98 6.48 -10.16
CA GLU A 592 24.15 7.11 -11.49
C GLU A 592 22.96 6.78 -12.42
N PHE A 593 22.50 5.53 -12.41
CA PHE A 593 21.33 5.12 -13.18
C PHE A 593 20.08 5.88 -12.76
N GLU A 594 19.81 5.96 -11.48
CA GLU A 594 18.67 6.68 -10.92
C GLU A 594 18.69 8.16 -11.29
N GLN A 595 19.84 8.84 -11.07
CA GLN A 595 19.98 10.26 -11.40
C GLN A 595 19.69 10.55 -12.88
N LYS A 596 20.07 9.63 -13.77
CA LYS A 596 19.86 9.72 -15.21
C LYS A 596 18.38 9.46 -15.59
N ALA A 597 17.77 8.47 -14.93
CA ALA A 597 16.40 8.04 -15.23
C ALA A 597 15.36 9.14 -14.99
N TRP A 598 15.53 9.96 -13.98
CA TRP A 598 14.58 11.03 -13.62
C TRP A 598 15.08 12.45 -13.81
N ALA A 599 16.25 12.65 -14.49
CA ALA A 599 16.89 13.95 -14.68
C ALA A 599 15.94 15.03 -15.19
N ASP A 600 15.06 14.68 -16.13
CA ASP A 600 14.11 15.64 -16.73
C ASP A 600 13.06 16.17 -15.75
N ALA A 601 12.77 15.43 -14.68
CA ALA A 601 11.82 15.81 -13.64
C ALA A 601 12.50 16.50 -12.43
N GLN A 602 13.83 16.59 -12.38
CA GLN A 602 14.56 17.25 -11.30
C GLN A 602 14.51 18.77 -11.47
N VAL A 603 14.17 19.46 -10.38
CA VAL A 603 14.08 20.94 -10.31
C VAL A 603 14.89 21.52 -9.13
N LEU A 604 15.50 20.68 -8.31
CA LEU A 604 16.41 21.04 -7.23
C LEU A 604 17.81 20.44 -7.50
N PRO A 605 18.87 20.96 -6.86
CA PRO A 605 20.20 20.39 -6.97
C PRO A 605 20.24 18.90 -6.62
N VAL A 606 21.02 18.14 -7.36
CA VAL A 606 21.22 16.70 -7.10
C VAL A 606 22.11 16.51 -5.87
N ILE A 607 21.79 15.53 -5.04
CA ILE A 607 22.61 15.05 -3.92
C ILE A 607 23.28 13.76 -4.37
N GLU A 608 24.60 13.78 -4.50
CA GLU A 608 25.40 12.69 -5.11
C GLU A 608 25.23 11.34 -4.40
N ASP A 609 25.11 11.34 -3.06
CA ASP A 609 25.01 10.11 -2.25
C ASP A 609 23.57 9.64 -2.02
N ALA A 610 22.56 10.43 -2.38
CA ALA A 610 21.16 10.07 -2.18
C ALA A 610 20.71 9.02 -3.19
N CYS A 611 19.99 8.01 -2.73
CA CYS A 611 19.47 6.93 -3.58
C CYS A 611 18.06 6.51 -3.13
N MET A 612 17.09 6.70 -4.00
CA MET A 612 15.73 6.24 -3.78
C MET A 612 15.59 4.74 -4.08
N SER A 613 16.25 4.22 -5.08
CA SER A 613 16.12 2.83 -5.53
C SER A 613 16.37 1.83 -4.40
N VAL A 614 17.37 2.04 -3.54
CA VAL A 614 17.71 1.11 -2.45
C VAL A 614 16.70 1.09 -1.30
N GLN A 615 15.74 2.01 -1.29
CA GLN A 615 14.68 2.11 -0.30
C GLN A 615 13.27 2.19 -0.92
N PHE A 616 13.18 2.04 -2.24
CA PHE A 616 11.92 2.16 -2.98
C PHE A 616 11.07 0.88 -2.84
N GLY A 617 10.56 0.66 -1.63
CA GLY A 617 9.79 -0.53 -1.28
C GLY A 617 8.58 -0.80 -2.18
N HIS A 618 7.95 0.25 -2.74
CA HIS A 618 6.81 0.09 -3.67
C HIS A 618 7.16 -0.82 -4.86
N ILE A 619 8.29 -0.54 -5.54
CA ILE A 619 8.64 -1.27 -6.77
C ILE A 619 9.50 -2.51 -6.52
N PHE A 620 10.24 -2.60 -5.39
CA PHE A 620 11.13 -3.73 -5.14
C PHE A 620 10.59 -4.77 -4.14
N ALA A 621 9.56 -4.43 -3.34
CA ALA A 621 8.98 -5.32 -2.35
C ALA A 621 7.45 -5.18 -2.20
N GLY A 622 6.83 -4.21 -2.90
CA GLY A 622 5.42 -3.83 -2.73
C GLY A 622 4.48 -4.16 -3.89
N GLY A 623 5.00 -4.78 -4.97
CA GLY A 623 4.18 -5.19 -6.11
C GLY A 623 3.82 -4.07 -7.10
N TYR A 624 4.54 -2.92 -7.06
CA TYR A 624 4.40 -1.80 -7.99
C TYR A 624 5.52 -1.76 -9.05
N ALA A 625 6.27 -2.83 -9.27
CA ALA A 625 7.24 -2.94 -10.36
C ALA A 625 6.58 -2.69 -11.71
N ALA A 626 7.12 -1.76 -12.52
CA ALA A 626 6.50 -1.22 -13.73
C ALA A 626 5.03 -0.76 -13.49
N GLY A 627 4.74 -0.21 -12.31
CA GLY A 627 3.38 0.11 -11.88
C GLY A 627 3.24 1.37 -11.04
N TYR A 628 4.34 2.07 -10.70
CA TYR A 628 4.27 3.28 -9.88
C TYR A 628 3.53 4.43 -10.58
N TYR A 629 3.57 4.49 -11.90
CA TYR A 629 2.76 5.43 -12.70
C TYR A 629 1.26 5.35 -12.37
N GLY A 630 0.81 4.22 -11.82
CA GLY A 630 -0.57 3.95 -11.44
C GLY A 630 -1.17 5.02 -10.52
N TYR A 631 -0.37 5.64 -9.64
CA TYR A 631 -0.80 6.77 -8.81
C TYR A 631 -1.23 7.97 -9.67
N LYS A 632 -0.44 8.33 -10.67
CA LYS A 632 -0.79 9.44 -11.59
C LYS A 632 -1.86 9.04 -12.59
N TRP A 633 -1.91 7.77 -12.98
CA TRP A 633 -2.99 7.24 -13.82
C TRP A 633 -4.34 7.33 -13.09
N ALA A 634 -4.39 6.84 -11.85
CA ALA A 634 -5.60 6.89 -11.03
C ALA A 634 -5.98 8.32 -10.63
N GLU A 635 -5.01 9.23 -10.46
CA GLU A 635 -5.28 10.65 -10.19
C GLU A 635 -5.96 11.36 -11.37
N VAL A 636 -5.71 10.92 -12.61
CA VAL A 636 -6.48 11.38 -13.78
C VAL A 636 -7.92 10.86 -13.71
N LEU A 637 -8.10 9.59 -13.29
CA LEU A 637 -9.43 9.01 -13.13
C LEU A 637 -10.20 9.71 -12.00
N ASP A 638 -9.56 9.91 -10.85
CA ASP A 638 -10.18 10.51 -9.67
C ASP A 638 -10.60 11.95 -9.90
N ALA A 639 -9.75 12.77 -10.53
CA ALA A 639 -10.07 14.17 -10.82
C ALA A 639 -11.31 14.31 -11.71
N ASP A 640 -11.44 13.46 -12.73
CA ASP A 640 -12.63 13.46 -13.59
C ASP A 640 -13.84 12.84 -12.85
N ALA A 641 -13.65 11.79 -12.05
CA ALA A 641 -14.70 11.18 -11.24
C ALA A 641 -15.24 12.12 -10.17
N PHE A 642 -14.36 12.82 -9.42
CA PHE A 642 -14.77 13.75 -8.37
C PHE A 642 -15.45 14.99 -8.93
N SER A 643 -15.12 15.43 -10.16
CA SER A 643 -15.84 16.52 -10.80
C SER A 643 -17.35 16.26 -10.91
N LEU A 644 -17.79 14.99 -11.02
CA LEU A 644 -19.20 14.63 -11.02
C LEU A 644 -19.84 14.88 -9.63
N PHE A 645 -19.13 14.59 -8.54
CA PHE A 645 -19.58 14.92 -7.19
C PHE A 645 -19.68 16.44 -7.01
N GLN A 646 -18.71 17.22 -7.49
CA GLN A 646 -18.78 18.68 -7.41
C GLN A 646 -19.94 19.25 -8.23
N GLU A 647 -20.21 18.73 -9.42
CA GLU A 647 -21.33 19.15 -10.29
C GLU A 647 -22.71 18.85 -9.69
N LYS A 648 -22.85 17.72 -8.97
CA LYS A 648 -24.13 17.22 -8.46
C LYS A 648 -24.33 17.48 -6.97
N GLY A 649 -23.30 17.94 -6.27
CA GLY A 649 -23.21 18.07 -4.82
C GLY A 649 -22.38 16.93 -4.22
N ILE A 650 -21.40 17.28 -3.36
CA ILE A 650 -20.42 16.32 -2.85
C ILE A 650 -21.03 15.20 -2.00
N PHE A 651 -22.21 15.42 -1.42
CA PHE A 651 -22.98 14.44 -0.66
C PHE A 651 -24.17 13.86 -1.44
N ASN A 652 -24.18 13.99 -2.76
CA ASN A 652 -25.27 13.48 -3.58
C ASN A 652 -25.36 11.94 -3.48
N PRO A 653 -26.46 11.37 -2.94
CA PRO A 653 -26.56 9.93 -2.71
C PRO A 653 -26.65 9.11 -4.00
N GLU A 654 -27.18 9.68 -5.09
CA GLU A 654 -27.29 8.97 -6.36
C GLU A 654 -25.89 8.79 -6.98
N VAL A 655 -25.02 9.81 -6.93
CA VAL A 655 -23.65 9.74 -7.39
C VAL A 655 -22.86 8.76 -6.52
N ALA A 656 -22.98 8.85 -5.21
CA ALA A 656 -22.30 7.97 -4.27
C ALA A 656 -22.70 6.50 -4.47
N LEU A 657 -24.01 6.19 -4.58
CA LEU A 657 -24.48 4.85 -4.84
C LEU A 657 -24.04 4.34 -6.21
N SER A 658 -24.04 5.19 -7.24
CA SER A 658 -23.52 4.82 -8.57
C SER A 658 -22.02 4.47 -8.51
N PHE A 659 -21.22 5.20 -7.71
CA PHE A 659 -19.82 4.89 -7.49
C PHE A 659 -19.65 3.56 -6.72
N ARG A 660 -20.42 3.34 -5.66
CA ARG A 660 -20.45 2.06 -4.94
C ARG A 660 -20.79 0.90 -5.87
N ASP A 661 -21.87 1.01 -6.64
CA ASP A 661 -22.43 -0.10 -7.41
C ASP A 661 -21.60 -0.43 -8.68
N ASN A 662 -20.96 0.57 -9.27
CA ASN A 662 -20.17 0.38 -10.50
C ASN A 662 -18.66 0.24 -10.27
N ILE A 663 -18.12 0.74 -9.15
CA ILE A 663 -16.69 0.72 -8.84
C ILE A 663 -16.41 -0.14 -7.60
N LEU A 664 -16.86 0.31 -6.41
CA LEU A 664 -16.42 -0.25 -5.12
C LEU A 664 -16.85 -1.71 -4.92
N SER A 665 -18.01 -2.12 -5.46
CA SER A 665 -18.54 -3.46 -5.25
C SER A 665 -18.09 -4.50 -6.28
N LYS A 666 -17.39 -4.08 -7.33
CA LYS A 666 -17.17 -4.93 -8.52
C LYS A 666 -15.87 -5.71 -8.54
N GLY A 667 -14.87 -5.30 -7.78
CA GLY A 667 -13.57 -5.93 -7.90
C GLY A 667 -13.11 -6.05 -9.36
N SER A 668 -12.59 -7.20 -9.75
CA SER A 668 -12.18 -7.48 -11.13
C SER A 668 -13.21 -8.27 -11.96
N THR A 669 -14.50 -8.18 -11.63
CA THR A 669 -15.57 -8.88 -12.37
C THR A 669 -15.77 -8.33 -13.78
N GLU A 670 -15.30 -7.12 -14.07
CA GLU A 670 -15.27 -6.52 -15.40
C GLU A 670 -13.98 -5.70 -15.59
N HIS A 671 -13.63 -5.42 -16.85
CA HIS A 671 -12.50 -4.54 -17.15
C HIS A 671 -12.71 -3.13 -16.53
N PRO A 672 -11.70 -2.55 -15.82
CA PRO A 672 -11.85 -1.29 -15.08
C PRO A 672 -12.40 -0.13 -15.91
N MET A 673 -11.97 0.03 -17.17
CA MET A 673 -12.48 1.09 -18.05
C MET A 673 -13.99 0.95 -18.34
N LYS A 674 -14.52 -0.28 -18.38
CA LYS A 674 -15.98 -0.49 -18.53
C LYS A 674 -16.72 -0.05 -17.28
N LEU A 675 -16.20 -0.41 -16.10
CA LEU A 675 -16.74 -0.01 -14.81
C LEU A 675 -16.71 1.52 -14.66
N TYR A 676 -15.59 2.15 -14.98
CA TYR A 676 -15.43 3.60 -14.97
C TYR A 676 -16.45 4.30 -15.86
N LYS A 677 -16.62 3.84 -17.11
CA LYS A 677 -17.61 4.39 -18.05
C LYS A 677 -19.06 4.22 -17.58
N LYS A 678 -19.37 3.13 -16.88
CA LYS A 678 -20.71 2.94 -16.26
C LYS A 678 -21.00 3.99 -15.19
N PHE A 679 -19.99 4.36 -14.42
CA PHE A 679 -20.10 5.40 -13.41
C PHE A 679 -20.08 6.81 -14.01
N ARG A 680 -19.02 7.13 -14.80
CA ARG A 680 -18.77 8.51 -15.26
C ARG A 680 -19.52 8.90 -16.53
N GLY A 681 -19.88 7.91 -17.36
CA GLY A 681 -20.53 8.10 -18.66
C GLY A 681 -19.58 8.46 -19.80
N GLN A 682 -18.28 8.58 -19.54
CA GLN A 682 -17.24 8.95 -20.53
C GLN A 682 -15.89 8.34 -20.15
N GLU A 683 -14.91 8.45 -21.07
CA GLU A 683 -13.51 8.18 -20.77
C GLU A 683 -12.88 9.30 -19.94
N PRO A 684 -11.90 8.99 -19.07
CA PRO A 684 -11.21 9.99 -18.25
C PRO A 684 -10.37 10.93 -19.13
N SER A 685 -10.16 12.15 -18.65
CA SER A 685 -9.34 13.16 -19.33
C SER A 685 -8.37 13.82 -18.36
N ILE A 686 -7.11 13.93 -18.75
CA ILE A 686 -6.06 14.68 -18.02
C ILE A 686 -6.46 16.14 -17.75
N LYS A 687 -7.39 16.71 -18.55
CA LYS A 687 -7.84 18.10 -18.39
C LYS A 687 -8.48 18.37 -17.03
N ALA A 688 -9.21 17.39 -16.48
CA ALA A 688 -9.83 17.53 -15.16
C ALA A 688 -8.76 17.71 -14.08
N LEU A 689 -7.71 16.89 -14.12
CA LEU A 689 -6.56 17.00 -13.22
C LEU A 689 -5.82 18.33 -13.37
N LEU A 690 -5.52 18.75 -14.59
CA LEU A 690 -4.82 20.01 -14.85
C LEU A 690 -5.64 21.22 -14.36
N LYS A 691 -6.96 21.19 -14.54
CA LYS A 691 -7.86 22.22 -14.03
C LYS A 691 -7.92 22.24 -12.51
N ARG A 692 -8.06 21.07 -11.86
CA ARG A 692 -8.07 20.92 -10.39
C ARG A 692 -6.83 21.54 -9.76
N ASN A 693 -5.67 21.30 -10.37
CA ASN A 693 -4.37 21.75 -9.86
C ASN A 693 -3.96 23.16 -10.35
N GLY A 694 -4.86 23.90 -11.01
CA GLY A 694 -4.59 25.27 -11.46
C GLY A 694 -3.52 25.41 -12.55
N ILE A 695 -3.29 24.34 -13.32
CA ILE A 695 -2.32 24.33 -14.43
C ILE A 695 -2.97 24.80 -15.74
N LEU A 696 -4.27 24.58 -15.91
CA LEU A 696 -5.10 25.10 -17.01
C LEU A 696 -6.03 26.20 -16.54
#